data_3317c7e95d638e84ed60a8c316e0bda2
#
_entry.id   3317c7e95d638e84ed60a8c316e0bda2
#
_cell.length_a   1.000
_cell.length_b   1.000
_cell.length_c   1.000
_cell.angle_alpha   90.00
_cell.angle_beta   90.00
_cell.angle_gamma   90.00
#
_symmetry.space_group_name_H-M   'P 1'
#
loop_
_entity.id
_entity.type
_entity.pdbx_description
1 polymer ?
#
loop_
_entity_poly.entity_id
_entity_poly.type
_entity_poly.pdbx_seq_one_letter_code
_entity_poly.pdbx_strand_id
1 'polypeptide(L)'
;MSRRSVIPLLMLLSALPGAAMLDQDGGGISDFWQQLHPGLDPAADTDGDGFDNASEAVAGTDPLDKDSRLKIDGLERMGESAVFHWSGVVGKAYTIERFDPATGEWSAVETEVASSAGPRTLAVPAAETAGIFRLRVADHDGDGDGLNAWEEGLLGFSDDSSRSSGQGNRQDFSAGLRFLEGSGTALLADGTPIPRRPPVREEVVRFLVQASFGGDPDLIDHVMTVGIGGWMDEQLEPAVTTLTNVVMYNNGPLNASTFPQFWSRGWWRAAMTSSDQLRLRMGNALSQILVISAAGNDVIRQNSFVQADYYDILLTHSLGNYRNLLEDVSYSTQMGFYLSHLKNRKSDPSIGRFPDENFAREIMQLFTIGLWELNPDGSRKLDEEGNAIPTYDNTTIMEMAKVFTGFGFGGPTGTSFFATANATAYVHPMKMWDSEHEPGEKHIIGDVVIPAGQTGEEDIDDALDALCAHPNIAPFISRLLIQRFTCSNPTPDYLRRVAAVWDNNGSGERGDLKAVLEAILMDPEARTPKANGDASGMVREPYLRLVALMRAFKARNTHNPPIFPVWIGEFPKIFGQQPLWAPSVFNFYLPDHQPAGELRERGLVSPELEIASADRLINGDNFLQRVIDRGMDPFTMPAADVLVCDFSTPQALSSDAAALVDYLDSLLTWGELSPSTRQAVIIAVQAQATAELKVETAVHLIVESPDFVVLK
;
A
#
# COMPACT_ATOMS: atom_id res chain seq x y z
N MET A 1 -45.60 -3.33 -50.56
CA MET A 1 -45.54 -4.16 -49.32
C MET A 1 -44.14 -4.02 -48.73
N SER A 2 -43.95 -3.10 -47.81
CA SER A 2 -42.64 -2.88 -47.17
C SER A 2 -42.42 -4.03 -46.16
N ARG A 3 -41.36 -4.79 -46.37
CA ARG A 3 -40.88 -5.75 -45.38
C ARG A 3 -40.40 -4.94 -44.15
N ARG A 4 -41.16 -5.02 -43.06
CA ARG A 4 -40.66 -4.56 -41.76
C ARG A 4 -39.51 -5.50 -41.36
N SER A 5 -38.27 -4.98 -41.39
CA SER A 5 -37.11 -5.67 -40.83
C SER A 5 -37.32 -5.73 -39.33
N VAL A 6 -37.43 -6.94 -38.78
CA VAL A 6 -37.48 -7.17 -37.35
C VAL A 6 -36.03 -7.21 -36.87
N ILE A 7 -35.61 -6.27 -36.04
CA ILE A 7 -34.36 -6.33 -35.29
C ILE A 7 -34.64 -7.08 -34.01
N PRO A 8 -34.06 -8.27 -33.80
CA PRO A 8 -34.20 -8.93 -32.50
C PRO A 8 -33.41 -8.15 -31.46
N LEU A 9 -34.05 -7.75 -30.40
CA LEU A 9 -33.46 -7.04 -29.27
C LEU A 9 -33.23 -8.06 -28.16
N LEU A 10 -32.01 -8.24 -27.73
CA LEU A 10 -31.64 -9.03 -26.56
C LEU A 10 -31.12 -8.05 -25.51
N MET A 11 -31.77 -7.96 -24.35
CA MET A 11 -31.21 -7.27 -23.20
C MET A 11 -30.34 -8.23 -22.42
N LEU A 12 -29.09 -7.92 -22.22
CA LEU A 12 -28.20 -8.53 -21.25
C LEU A 12 -27.58 -7.39 -20.46
N LEU A 13 -27.91 -7.30 -19.18
CA LEU A 13 -27.16 -6.50 -18.22
C LEU A 13 -25.93 -7.32 -17.81
N SER A 14 -24.75 -6.78 -17.97
CA SER A 14 -23.54 -7.35 -17.39
C SER A 14 -22.82 -6.25 -16.64
N ALA A 15 -22.79 -6.35 -15.33
CA ALA A 15 -21.83 -5.59 -14.52
C ALA A 15 -20.41 -6.05 -14.87
N LEU A 16 -19.50 -5.11 -15.07
CA LEU A 16 -18.07 -5.44 -15.13
C LEU A 16 -17.53 -5.49 -13.69
N PRO A 17 -16.70 -6.50 -13.34
CA PRO A 17 -15.88 -6.39 -12.16
C PRO A 17 -14.92 -5.21 -12.33
N GLY A 18 -14.86 -4.32 -11.35
CA GLY A 18 -13.99 -3.15 -11.35
C GLY A 18 -14.67 -1.81 -11.65
N ALA A 19 -15.98 -1.71 -11.51
CA ALA A 19 -16.65 -0.41 -11.48
C ALA A 19 -16.11 0.40 -10.28
N ALA A 20 -15.74 1.67 -10.51
CA ALA A 20 -15.41 2.59 -9.45
C ALA A 20 -16.67 2.78 -8.58
N MET A 21 -16.57 2.42 -7.31
CA MET A 21 -17.62 2.58 -6.30
C MET A 21 -17.06 2.26 -4.92
N LEU A 22 -17.72 2.76 -3.89
CA LEU A 22 -17.40 2.40 -2.52
C LEU A 22 -18.08 1.05 -2.20
N ASP A 23 -17.27 -0.01 -2.19
CA ASP A 23 -17.69 -1.42 -1.98
C ASP A 23 -16.65 -2.11 -1.07
N GLN A 24 -16.82 -1.98 0.24
CA GLN A 24 -15.85 -2.49 1.23
C GLN A 24 -15.94 -4.00 1.43
N ASP A 25 -17.10 -4.60 1.18
CA ASP A 25 -17.30 -6.04 1.35
C ASP A 25 -16.98 -6.85 0.08
N GLY A 26 -16.72 -6.17 -1.05
CA GLY A 26 -16.41 -6.81 -2.33
C GLY A 26 -17.63 -7.52 -2.95
N GLY A 27 -18.83 -7.13 -2.57
CA GLY A 27 -20.10 -7.70 -3.05
C GLY A 27 -20.45 -7.30 -4.48
N GLY A 28 -19.77 -6.32 -5.05
CA GLY A 28 -20.02 -5.79 -6.40
C GLY A 28 -21.18 -4.81 -6.46
N ILE A 29 -21.61 -4.27 -5.32
CA ILE A 29 -22.69 -3.28 -5.18
C ILE A 29 -22.20 -2.19 -4.23
N SER A 30 -22.48 -0.92 -4.57
CA SER A 30 -22.15 0.21 -3.72
C SER A 30 -22.68 0.07 -2.28
N ASP A 31 -21.84 0.33 -1.29
CA ASP A 31 -22.24 0.39 0.12
C ASP A 31 -23.32 1.46 0.35
N PHE A 32 -23.33 2.59 -0.41
CA PHE A 32 -24.41 3.57 -0.36
C PHE A 32 -25.75 2.99 -0.81
N TRP A 33 -25.74 2.21 -1.88
CA TRP A 33 -26.95 1.55 -2.34
C TRP A 33 -27.48 0.56 -1.31
N GLN A 34 -26.61 -0.23 -0.68
CA GLN A 34 -26.99 -1.18 0.38
C GLN A 34 -27.61 -0.46 1.59
N GLN A 35 -27.09 0.72 1.95
CA GLN A 35 -27.64 1.51 3.05
C GLN A 35 -28.98 2.19 2.71
N LEU A 36 -29.21 2.52 1.44
CA LEU A 36 -30.52 3.02 0.97
C LEU A 36 -31.58 1.92 0.87
N HIS A 37 -31.17 0.67 0.66
CA HIS A 37 -32.04 -0.49 0.51
C HIS A 37 -31.73 -1.60 1.54
N PRO A 38 -31.83 -1.32 2.85
CA PRO A 38 -31.36 -2.23 3.89
C PRO A 38 -32.13 -3.54 3.90
N GLY A 39 -31.42 -4.67 3.86
CA GLY A 39 -31.96 -6.01 3.95
C GLY A 39 -32.47 -6.59 2.64
N LEU A 40 -32.28 -5.94 1.50
CA LEU A 40 -32.51 -6.57 0.20
C LEU A 40 -31.35 -7.54 -0.13
N ASP A 41 -31.74 -8.73 -0.61
CA ASP A 41 -30.76 -9.70 -1.14
C ASP A 41 -30.37 -9.29 -2.57
N PRO A 42 -29.08 -9.02 -2.85
CA PRO A 42 -28.62 -8.65 -4.19
C PRO A 42 -29.04 -9.63 -5.30
N ALA A 43 -29.12 -10.93 -4.98
CA ALA A 43 -29.47 -11.97 -5.96
C ALA A 43 -30.98 -12.18 -6.13
N ALA A 44 -31.80 -11.49 -5.35
CA ALA A 44 -33.24 -11.58 -5.46
C ALA A 44 -33.80 -10.58 -6.49
N ASP A 45 -34.87 -10.97 -7.16
CA ASP A 45 -35.77 -10.09 -7.93
C ASP A 45 -36.96 -9.75 -7.00
N THR A 46 -36.83 -8.60 -6.31
CA THR A 46 -37.74 -8.27 -5.20
C THR A 46 -39.11 -7.81 -5.68
N ASP A 47 -39.19 -7.06 -6.78
CA ASP A 47 -40.46 -6.54 -7.32
C ASP A 47 -41.05 -7.41 -8.46
N GLY A 48 -40.29 -8.42 -8.94
CA GLY A 48 -40.73 -9.39 -9.91
C GLY A 48 -40.73 -8.89 -11.36
N ASP A 49 -39.88 -7.93 -11.70
CA ASP A 49 -39.81 -7.36 -13.04
C ASP A 49 -38.85 -8.11 -14.00
N GLY A 50 -38.09 -9.09 -13.47
CA GLY A 50 -37.16 -9.94 -14.21
C GLY A 50 -35.70 -9.54 -14.11
N PHE A 51 -35.35 -8.52 -13.32
CA PHE A 51 -33.98 -8.13 -12.97
C PHE A 51 -33.74 -8.41 -11.48
N ASP A 52 -32.52 -8.83 -11.14
CA ASP A 52 -32.14 -8.94 -9.74
C ASP A 52 -31.72 -7.57 -9.18
N ASN A 53 -31.78 -7.43 -7.86
CA ASN A 53 -31.48 -6.18 -7.18
C ASN A 53 -30.07 -5.66 -7.48
N ALA A 54 -29.10 -6.56 -7.72
CA ALA A 54 -27.74 -6.18 -8.12
C ALA A 54 -27.70 -5.53 -9.52
N SER A 55 -28.44 -6.09 -10.47
CA SER A 55 -28.57 -5.51 -11.82
C SER A 55 -29.25 -4.14 -11.75
N GLU A 56 -30.20 -3.96 -10.87
CA GLU A 56 -30.90 -2.69 -10.67
C GLU A 56 -30.02 -1.64 -10.00
N ALA A 57 -29.19 -2.02 -9.03
CA ALA A 57 -28.20 -1.15 -8.42
C ALA A 57 -27.24 -0.56 -9.49
N VAL A 58 -26.77 -1.41 -10.42
CA VAL A 58 -25.93 -0.97 -11.54
C VAL A 58 -26.72 -0.09 -12.51
N ALA A 59 -27.98 -0.42 -12.79
CA ALA A 59 -28.83 0.35 -13.69
C ALA A 59 -29.30 1.69 -13.10
N GLY A 60 -29.28 1.80 -11.75
CA GLY A 60 -29.84 2.93 -11.01
C GLY A 60 -31.37 2.91 -10.99
N THR A 61 -31.99 1.74 -11.10
CA THR A 61 -33.43 1.56 -11.01
C THR A 61 -33.87 1.22 -9.57
N ASP A 62 -35.15 1.33 -9.27
CA ASP A 62 -35.70 1.10 -7.93
C ASP A 62 -36.08 -0.38 -7.77
N PRO A 63 -35.42 -1.17 -6.91
CA PRO A 63 -35.65 -2.61 -6.73
C PRO A 63 -36.98 -2.94 -6.07
N LEU A 64 -37.80 -1.95 -5.74
CA LEU A 64 -39.11 -2.08 -5.14
C LEU A 64 -40.24 -1.65 -6.08
N ASP A 65 -39.93 -1.14 -7.28
CA ASP A 65 -40.88 -0.68 -8.28
C ASP A 65 -40.67 -1.39 -9.63
N LYS A 66 -41.46 -2.40 -9.91
CA LYS A 66 -41.44 -3.20 -11.16
C LYS A 66 -41.52 -2.39 -12.46
N ASP A 67 -41.95 -1.14 -12.41
CA ASP A 67 -42.05 -0.26 -13.55
C ASP A 67 -40.74 0.58 -13.74
N SER A 68 -39.88 0.59 -12.71
CA SER A 68 -38.56 1.24 -12.70
C SER A 68 -37.49 0.28 -13.18
N ARG A 69 -37.40 0.05 -14.48
CA ARG A 69 -36.41 -0.85 -15.08
C ARG A 69 -35.74 -0.25 -16.30
N LEU A 70 -34.49 -0.62 -16.53
CA LEU A 70 -33.79 -0.23 -17.74
C LEU A 70 -34.37 -0.96 -18.94
N LYS A 71 -34.90 -0.21 -19.92
CA LYS A 71 -35.46 -0.74 -21.16
C LYS A 71 -35.22 0.20 -22.32
N ILE A 72 -35.17 -0.34 -23.53
CA ILE A 72 -35.21 0.45 -24.75
C ILE A 72 -36.69 0.78 -25.03
N ASP A 73 -37.06 2.06 -24.87
CA ASP A 73 -38.44 2.55 -25.06
C ASP A 73 -38.80 2.70 -26.53
N GLY A 74 -37.82 2.89 -27.41
CA GLY A 74 -38.02 3.06 -28.82
C GLY A 74 -36.79 2.79 -29.67
N LEU A 75 -37.01 2.34 -30.89
CA LEU A 75 -36.00 2.17 -31.90
C LEU A 75 -36.54 2.70 -33.23
N GLU A 76 -35.88 3.71 -33.77
CA GLU A 76 -36.23 4.35 -35.03
C GLU A 76 -35.09 4.26 -36.04
N ARG A 77 -35.41 4.20 -37.33
CA ARG A 77 -34.43 4.30 -38.37
C ARG A 77 -34.46 5.70 -38.99
N MET A 78 -33.34 6.43 -38.88
CA MET A 78 -33.17 7.74 -39.50
C MET A 78 -32.03 7.70 -40.52
N GLY A 79 -32.39 7.54 -41.80
CA GLY A 79 -31.41 7.40 -42.90
C GLY A 79 -30.56 6.12 -42.76
N GLU A 80 -29.26 6.28 -42.58
CA GLU A 80 -28.29 5.20 -42.39
C GLU A 80 -28.01 4.92 -40.92
N SER A 81 -28.76 5.52 -39.98
CA SER A 81 -28.59 5.31 -38.54
C SER A 81 -29.79 4.62 -37.91
N ALA A 82 -29.53 3.84 -36.86
CA ALA A 82 -30.53 3.36 -35.92
C ALA A 82 -30.48 4.25 -34.68
N VAL A 83 -31.64 4.79 -34.27
CA VAL A 83 -31.77 5.69 -33.13
C VAL A 83 -32.47 4.95 -32.01
N PHE A 84 -31.79 4.81 -30.89
CA PHE A 84 -32.27 4.13 -29.68
C PHE A 84 -32.79 5.17 -28.70
N HIS A 85 -33.90 4.87 -28.03
CA HIS A 85 -34.48 5.70 -26.99
C HIS A 85 -34.60 4.89 -25.70
N TRP A 86 -34.20 5.46 -24.55
CA TRP A 86 -34.36 4.89 -23.22
C TRP A 86 -34.48 5.99 -22.17
N SER A 87 -34.78 5.64 -20.94
CA SER A 87 -34.70 6.56 -19.79
C SER A 87 -33.35 6.34 -19.09
N GLY A 88 -32.54 7.40 -18.98
CA GLY A 88 -31.24 7.36 -18.35
C GLY A 88 -31.30 7.87 -16.91
N VAL A 89 -30.40 7.34 -16.07
CA VAL A 89 -30.14 7.79 -14.71
C VAL A 89 -28.83 8.57 -14.68
N VAL A 90 -28.80 9.67 -13.96
CA VAL A 90 -27.58 10.52 -13.83
C VAL A 90 -26.41 9.70 -13.29
N GLY A 91 -25.21 9.95 -13.81
CA GLY A 91 -24.00 9.27 -13.39
C GLY A 91 -23.81 7.85 -13.95
N LYS A 92 -24.66 7.40 -14.88
CA LYS A 92 -24.52 6.11 -15.55
C LYS A 92 -24.06 6.28 -17.00
N ALA A 93 -23.16 5.40 -17.44
CA ALA A 93 -22.68 5.31 -18.81
C ALA A 93 -23.49 4.23 -19.56
N TYR A 94 -24.07 4.61 -20.70
CA TYR A 94 -24.90 3.75 -21.54
C TYR A 94 -24.16 3.46 -22.84
N THR A 95 -23.87 2.19 -23.12
CA THR A 95 -23.16 1.75 -24.32
C THR A 95 -24.08 0.93 -25.22
N ILE A 96 -24.25 1.34 -26.47
CA ILE A 96 -24.86 0.49 -27.50
C ILE A 96 -23.77 -0.42 -28.05
N GLU A 97 -23.97 -1.73 -27.90
CA GLU A 97 -23.07 -2.75 -28.43
C GLU A 97 -23.73 -3.49 -29.59
N ARG A 98 -22.91 -3.88 -30.58
CA ARG A 98 -23.31 -4.67 -31.75
C ARG A 98 -22.73 -6.07 -31.65
N PHE A 99 -23.56 -7.07 -31.90
CA PHE A 99 -23.13 -8.46 -32.03
C PHE A 99 -22.58 -8.75 -33.42
N ASP A 100 -21.40 -9.37 -33.49
CA ASP A 100 -20.83 -9.91 -34.70
C ASP A 100 -21.10 -11.41 -34.79
N PRO A 101 -21.98 -11.88 -35.70
CA PRO A 101 -22.27 -13.29 -35.84
C PRO A 101 -21.11 -14.14 -36.34
N ALA A 102 -20.07 -13.53 -36.95
CA ALA A 102 -18.91 -14.24 -37.47
C ALA A 102 -17.90 -14.59 -36.37
N THR A 103 -17.74 -13.75 -35.37
CA THR A 103 -16.85 -13.95 -34.23
C THR A 103 -17.56 -14.43 -32.98
N GLY A 104 -18.88 -14.18 -32.88
CA GLY A 104 -19.65 -14.42 -31.67
C GLY A 104 -19.45 -13.38 -30.59
N GLU A 105 -18.83 -12.24 -30.90
CA GLU A 105 -18.44 -11.21 -29.95
C GLU A 105 -19.35 -9.98 -30.02
N TRP A 106 -19.41 -9.23 -28.92
CA TRP A 106 -20.06 -7.93 -28.82
C TRP A 106 -18.99 -6.85 -28.89
N SER A 107 -19.22 -5.80 -29.67
CA SER A 107 -18.36 -4.63 -29.75
C SER A 107 -19.14 -3.35 -29.47
N ALA A 108 -18.53 -2.46 -28.68
CA ALA A 108 -19.10 -1.13 -28.42
C ALA A 108 -19.14 -0.32 -29.73
N VAL A 109 -20.29 0.32 -29.98
CA VAL A 109 -20.49 1.18 -31.14
C VAL A 109 -20.45 2.65 -30.71
N GLU A 110 -21.17 2.98 -29.64
CA GLU A 110 -21.26 4.34 -29.11
C GLU A 110 -21.58 4.28 -27.61
N THR A 111 -21.08 5.25 -26.84
CA THR A 111 -21.31 5.38 -25.40
C THR A 111 -21.75 6.81 -25.08
N GLU A 112 -22.75 6.93 -24.20
CA GLU A 112 -23.22 8.20 -23.65
C GLU A 112 -23.23 8.15 -22.13
N VAL A 113 -22.66 9.18 -21.48
CA VAL A 113 -22.79 9.39 -20.05
C VAL A 113 -23.98 10.29 -19.75
N ALA A 114 -24.87 9.86 -18.90
CA ALA A 114 -26.07 10.60 -18.56
C ALA A 114 -25.77 11.70 -17.52
N SER A 115 -25.71 12.95 -17.96
CA SER A 115 -25.53 14.14 -17.08
C SER A 115 -26.82 14.58 -16.37
N SER A 116 -27.98 14.01 -16.70
CA SER A 116 -29.27 14.27 -16.06
C SER A 116 -30.19 13.05 -16.19
N ALA A 117 -31.14 12.87 -15.29
CA ALA A 117 -32.16 11.82 -15.42
C ALA A 117 -33.16 12.13 -16.55
N GLY A 118 -33.74 11.08 -17.14
CA GLY A 118 -34.83 11.19 -18.12
C GLY A 118 -34.50 10.67 -19.51
N PRO A 119 -35.33 11.06 -20.54
CA PRO A 119 -35.21 10.49 -21.87
C PRO A 119 -33.84 10.71 -22.51
N ARG A 120 -33.28 9.65 -23.09
CA ARG A 120 -32.03 9.62 -23.82
C ARG A 120 -32.20 9.13 -25.24
N THR A 121 -31.29 9.55 -26.10
CA THR A 121 -31.35 9.18 -27.52
C THR A 121 -29.92 9.07 -28.07
N LEU A 122 -29.58 7.90 -28.61
CA LEU A 122 -28.27 7.66 -29.20
C LEU A 122 -28.45 7.10 -30.64
N ALA A 123 -27.77 7.69 -31.58
CA ALA A 123 -27.80 7.29 -32.98
C ALA A 123 -26.52 6.51 -33.33
N VAL A 124 -26.68 5.27 -33.77
CA VAL A 124 -25.54 4.43 -34.18
C VAL A 124 -25.60 4.13 -35.68
N PRO A 125 -24.48 4.05 -36.40
CA PRO A 125 -24.46 3.68 -37.80
C PRO A 125 -25.09 2.31 -38.04
N ALA A 126 -26.06 2.24 -38.95
CA ALA A 126 -26.76 1.01 -39.32
C ALA A 126 -26.70 0.86 -40.85
N ALA A 127 -25.50 0.66 -41.41
CA ALA A 127 -25.27 0.52 -42.85
C ALA A 127 -25.89 -0.74 -43.46
N GLU A 128 -26.31 -1.72 -42.64
CA GLU A 128 -26.90 -2.99 -43.05
C GLU A 128 -28.36 -3.14 -42.62
N THR A 129 -29.11 -3.94 -43.33
CA THR A 129 -30.57 -4.10 -43.17
C THR A 129 -30.99 -4.91 -41.95
N ALA A 130 -30.04 -5.50 -41.18
CA ALA A 130 -30.27 -6.22 -39.96
C ALA A 130 -29.01 -6.19 -39.05
N GLY A 131 -29.19 -5.96 -37.74
CA GLY A 131 -28.15 -6.04 -36.74
C GLY A 131 -28.77 -6.49 -35.42
N ILE A 132 -27.98 -7.15 -34.58
CA ILE A 132 -28.35 -7.45 -33.19
C ILE A 132 -27.61 -6.44 -32.33
N PHE A 133 -28.34 -5.71 -31.53
CA PHE A 133 -27.82 -4.69 -30.62
C PHE A 133 -28.28 -4.96 -29.20
N ARG A 134 -27.48 -4.51 -28.24
CA ARG A 134 -27.89 -4.42 -26.82
C ARG A 134 -27.52 -3.06 -26.25
N LEU A 135 -28.26 -2.64 -25.24
CA LEU A 135 -27.93 -1.52 -24.39
C LEU A 135 -27.26 -2.08 -23.13
N ARG A 136 -26.08 -1.61 -22.85
CA ARG A 136 -25.32 -1.92 -21.65
C ARG A 136 -25.23 -0.67 -20.78
N VAL A 137 -25.33 -0.85 -19.46
CA VAL A 137 -25.13 0.21 -18.48
C VAL A 137 -23.96 -0.14 -17.57
N ALA A 138 -23.23 0.89 -17.16
CA ALA A 138 -22.16 0.79 -16.16
C ALA A 138 -22.14 2.07 -15.32
N ASP A 139 -21.53 2.01 -14.16
CA ASP A 139 -21.17 3.19 -13.40
C ASP A 139 -20.14 4.01 -14.15
N HIS A 140 -20.19 5.34 -13.98
CA HIS A 140 -19.23 6.28 -14.54
C HIS A 140 -18.50 6.94 -13.40
N ASP A 141 -17.19 7.02 -13.52
CA ASP A 141 -16.27 7.74 -12.64
C ASP A 141 -15.47 8.70 -13.54
N GLY A 142 -15.83 9.98 -13.52
CA GLY A 142 -15.35 10.96 -14.46
C GLY A 142 -13.93 11.44 -14.19
N ASP A 143 -13.54 11.51 -12.95
CA ASP A 143 -12.22 11.98 -12.52
C ASP A 143 -11.27 10.84 -12.07
N GLY A 144 -11.81 9.62 -11.98
CA GLY A 144 -11.03 8.41 -11.72
C GLY A 144 -10.58 8.25 -10.27
N ASP A 145 -11.32 8.80 -9.31
CA ASP A 145 -10.96 8.77 -7.88
C ASP A 145 -11.52 7.56 -7.12
N GLY A 146 -12.46 6.84 -7.76
CA GLY A 146 -13.03 5.59 -7.24
C GLY A 146 -14.44 5.72 -6.67
N LEU A 147 -15.01 6.91 -6.52
CA LEU A 147 -16.45 7.11 -6.44
C LEU A 147 -17.05 7.21 -7.83
N ASN A 148 -18.22 6.65 -8.03
CA ASN A 148 -18.93 6.90 -9.28
C ASN A 148 -19.78 8.16 -9.18
N ALA A 149 -20.12 8.73 -10.35
CA ALA A 149 -20.90 9.96 -10.44
C ALA A 149 -22.28 9.92 -9.73
N TRP A 150 -22.85 8.73 -9.53
CA TRP A 150 -24.08 8.57 -8.75
C TRP A 150 -23.80 8.75 -7.24
N GLU A 151 -22.75 8.13 -6.72
CA GLU A 151 -22.34 8.28 -5.32
C GLU A 151 -21.93 9.72 -5.00
N GLU A 152 -21.17 10.34 -5.89
CA GLU A 152 -20.80 11.75 -5.76
C GLU A 152 -22.02 12.66 -5.77
N GLY A 153 -22.98 12.40 -6.66
CA GLY A 153 -24.27 13.09 -6.68
C GLY A 153 -25.03 12.98 -5.36
N LEU A 154 -25.00 11.81 -4.71
CA LEU A 154 -25.60 11.62 -3.37
C LEU A 154 -24.92 12.45 -2.31
N LEU A 155 -23.59 12.60 -2.38
CA LEU A 155 -22.77 13.33 -1.44
C LEU A 155 -22.69 14.83 -1.73
N GLY A 156 -23.12 15.27 -2.92
CA GLY A 156 -22.95 16.63 -3.41
C GLY A 156 -21.52 16.96 -3.83
N PHE A 157 -20.77 15.93 -4.23
CA PHE A 157 -19.43 16.02 -4.80
C PHE A 157 -19.52 16.23 -6.32
N SER A 158 -18.37 16.40 -6.98
CA SER A 158 -18.28 16.68 -8.41
C SER A 158 -17.50 15.60 -9.14
N ASP A 159 -18.11 14.90 -10.06
CA ASP A 159 -17.51 13.89 -10.96
C ASP A 159 -16.40 14.43 -11.89
N ASP A 160 -16.11 15.72 -11.84
CA ASP A 160 -15.03 16.36 -12.57
C ASP A 160 -13.78 16.66 -11.72
N SER A 161 -13.79 16.36 -10.43
CA SER A 161 -12.72 16.73 -9.49
C SER A 161 -12.66 15.82 -8.29
N SER A 162 -11.66 14.98 -8.21
CA SER A 162 -11.38 14.01 -7.15
C SER A 162 -11.15 14.59 -5.73
N ARG A 163 -11.38 15.89 -5.54
CA ARG A 163 -11.24 16.62 -4.27
C ARG A 163 -12.29 17.70 -4.12
N SER A 164 -13.53 17.39 -4.37
CA SER A 164 -14.66 18.34 -4.33
C SER A 164 -15.43 18.35 -3.01
N SER A 165 -15.16 17.40 -2.11
CA SER A 165 -15.88 17.18 -0.83
C SER A 165 -15.85 18.35 0.16
N GLY A 166 -14.96 19.33 -0.04
CA GLY A 166 -14.76 20.43 0.92
C GLY A 166 -14.04 20.01 2.22
N GLN A 167 -13.56 18.78 2.32
CA GLN A 167 -12.82 18.27 3.47
C GLN A 167 -11.30 18.50 3.33
N GLY A 168 -10.89 19.71 3.02
CA GLY A 168 -9.50 20.08 2.78
C GLY A 168 -8.98 19.52 1.45
N ASN A 169 -7.82 18.86 1.48
CA ASN A 169 -7.18 18.30 0.28
C ASN A 169 -7.44 16.79 0.11
N ARG A 170 -8.42 16.24 0.83
CA ARG A 170 -8.75 14.81 0.81
C ARG A 170 -9.39 14.41 -0.49
N GLN A 171 -9.07 13.22 -1.01
CA GLN A 171 -9.76 12.63 -2.14
C GLN A 171 -11.22 12.31 -1.77
N ASP A 172 -12.12 12.41 -2.74
CA ASP A 172 -13.55 12.26 -2.50
C ASP A 172 -13.94 10.85 -2.09
N PHE A 173 -13.28 9.81 -2.62
CA PHE A 173 -13.46 8.44 -2.12
C PHE A 173 -13.17 8.33 -0.61
N SER A 174 -12.05 8.90 -0.16
CA SER A 174 -11.69 8.90 1.27
C SER A 174 -12.69 9.69 2.12
N ALA A 175 -13.25 10.77 1.58
CA ALA A 175 -14.30 11.56 2.22
C ALA A 175 -15.63 10.80 2.27
N GLY A 176 -16.02 10.11 1.20
CA GLY A 176 -17.21 9.27 1.10
C GLY A 176 -17.17 8.10 2.09
N LEU A 177 -16.02 7.44 2.21
CA LEU A 177 -15.83 6.39 3.20
C LEU A 177 -16.08 6.92 4.64
N ARG A 178 -15.48 8.04 5.00
CA ARG A 178 -15.68 8.68 6.32
C ARG A 178 -17.13 9.14 6.55
N PHE A 179 -17.79 9.57 5.48
CA PHE A 179 -19.20 9.95 5.56
C PHE A 179 -20.06 8.73 5.90
N LEU A 180 -19.78 7.60 5.28
CA LEU A 180 -20.55 6.37 5.47
C LEU A 180 -20.24 5.69 6.80
N GLU A 181 -18.98 5.65 7.22
CA GLU A 181 -18.53 5.02 8.46
C GLU A 181 -19.07 5.73 9.72
N GLY A 182 -19.19 5.00 10.81
CA GLY A 182 -19.65 5.51 12.09
C GLY A 182 -21.02 4.98 12.48
N SER A 183 -21.61 5.57 13.54
CA SER A 183 -22.91 5.16 14.07
C SER A 183 -24.00 6.20 13.80
N GLY A 184 -25.26 5.75 13.75
CA GLY A 184 -26.41 6.63 13.60
C GLY A 184 -26.79 6.90 12.16
N THR A 185 -27.28 8.11 11.89
CA THR A 185 -27.79 8.54 10.58
C THR A 185 -27.03 9.76 10.08
N ALA A 186 -26.65 9.77 8.81
CA ALA A 186 -26.15 10.94 8.10
C ALA A 186 -27.22 11.51 7.16
N LEU A 187 -27.02 12.69 6.62
CA LEU A 187 -27.90 13.28 5.61
C LEU A 187 -27.11 13.40 4.30
N LEU A 188 -27.68 12.86 3.23
CA LEU A 188 -27.22 13.06 1.87
C LEU A 188 -27.38 14.51 1.44
N ALA A 189 -26.82 14.91 0.31
CA ALA A 189 -26.84 16.30 -0.18
C ALA A 189 -28.26 16.85 -0.40
N ASP A 190 -29.21 16.02 -0.74
CA ASP A 190 -30.63 16.36 -0.91
C ASP A 190 -31.43 16.36 0.42
N GLY A 191 -30.78 16.05 1.55
CA GLY A 191 -31.38 15.93 2.87
C GLY A 191 -31.97 14.57 3.19
N THR A 192 -31.86 13.58 2.31
CA THR A 192 -32.31 12.20 2.57
C THR A 192 -31.49 11.59 3.70
N PRO A 193 -32.11 11.02 4.74
CA PRO A 193 -31.39 10.34 5.81
C PRO A 193 -30.89 8.97 5.33
N ILE A 194 -29.61 8.68 5.57
CA ILE A 194 -29.01 7.38 5.31
C ILE A 194 -28.42 6.81 6.60
N PRO A 195 -28.65 5.53 6.95
CA PRO A 195 -27.99 4.88 8.06
C PRO A 195 -26.49 4.82 7.80
N ARG A 196 -25.68 5.13 8.82
CA ARG A 196 -24.24 4.91 8.73
C ARG A 196 -23.90 3.43 8.88
N ARG A 197 -22.83 3.00 8.23
CA ARG A 197 -22.33 1.63 8.24
C ARG A 197 -21.01 1.58 9.02
N PRO A 198 -21.02 1.22 10.32
CA PRO A 198 -19.76 0.98 11.02
C PRO A 198 -19.00 -0.15 10.32
N PRO A 199 -17.66 -0.08 10.23
CA PRO A 199 -16.89 -1.14 9.61
C PRO A 199 -17.05 -2.43 10.41
N VAL A 200 -17.10 -3.57 9.72
CA VAL A 200 -17.11 -4.87 10.38
C VAL A 200 -15.70 -5.28 10.80
N ARG A 201 -15.60 -6.25 11.70
CA ARG A 201 -14.34 -6.69 12.27
C ARG A 201 -13.34 -7.14 11.23
N GLU A 202 -13.77 -7.84 10.21
CA GLU A 202 -12.97 -8.38 9.13
C GLU A 202 -12.32 -7.26 8.30
N GLU A 203 -13.07 -6.22 7.95
CA GLU A 203 -12.56 -5.02 7.26
C GLU A 203 -11.50 -4.31 8.09
N VAL A 204 -11.76 -4.14 9.39
CA VAL A 204 -10.81 -3.51 10.32
C VAL A 204 -9.53 -4.33 10.46
N VAL A 205 -9.63 -5.65 10.62
CA VAL A 205 -8.44 -6.51 10.74
C VAL A 205 -7.61 -6.47 9.46
N ARG A 206 -8.26 -6.56 8.28
CA ARG A 206 -7.58 -6.45 6.98
C ARG A 206 -6.87 -5.10 6.85
N PHE A 207 -7.55 -4.01 7.16
CA PHE A 207 -6.98 -2.67 7.15
C PHE A 207 -5.78 -2.55 8.10
N LEU A 208 -5.87 -3.02 9.33
CA LEU A 208 -4.79 -2.93 10.31
C LEU A 208 -3.56 -3.79 9.93
N VAL A 209 -3.75 -4.87 9.18
CA VAL A 209 -2.63 -5.64 8.61
C VAL A 209 -1.88 -4.83 7.55
N GLN A 210 -2.57 -3.98 6.80
CA GLN A 210 -1.95 -3.07 5.83
C GLN A 210 -1.28 -1.88 6.52
N ALA A 211 -2.03 -1.17 7.36
CA ALA A 211 -1.69 0.14 7.91
C ALA A 211 -0.81 0.12 9.16
N SER A 212 -0.66 -1.04 9.80
CA SER A 212 0.07 -1.21 11.07
C SER A 212 0.90 -2.50 11.09
N PHE A 213 1.38 -2.89 12.26
CA PHE A 213 1.98 -4.21 12.48
C PHE A 213 0.93 -5.29 12.85
N GLY A 214 -0.34 -5.08 12.51
CA GLY A 214 -1.49 -5.92 12.85
C GLY A 214 -2.25 -5.41 14.06
N GLY A 215 -3.56 -5.69 14.12
CA GLY A 215 -4.43 -5.32 15.21
C GLY A 215 -4.31 -6.26 16.40
N ASP A 216 -4.32 -5.70 17.61
CA ASP A 216 -4.71 -6.42 18.80
C ASP A 216 -6.22 -6.19 19.07
N PRO A 217 -6.88 -7.02 19.90
CA PRO A 217 -8.32 -6.90 20.13
C PRO A 217 -8.80 -5.51 20.56
N ASP A 218 -8.02 -4.80 21.41
CA ASP A 218 -8.41 -3.46 21.88
C ASP A 218 -8.33 -2.43 20.75
N LEU A 219 -7.29 -2.50 19.91
CA LEU A 219 -7.15 -1.65 18.74
C LEU A 219 -8.25 -1.93 17.69
N ILE A 220 -8.58 -3.21 17.46
CA ILE A 220 -9.67 -3.58 16.55
C ILE A 220 -11.00 -2.99 17.04
N ASP A 221 -11.33 -3.16 18.32
CA ASP A 221 -12.57 -2.63 18.91
C ASP A 221 -12.60 -1.08 18.87
N HIS A 222 -11.45 -0.42 19.04
CA HIS A 222 -11.33 1.02 18.89
C HIS A 222 -11.64 1.46 17.44
N VAL A 223 -11.01 0.83 16.45
CA VAL A 223 -11.23 1.17 15.03
C VAL A 223 -12.66 0.87 14.59
N MET A 224 -13.28 -0.23 15.05
CA MET A 224 -14.71 -0.49 14.84
C MET A 224 -15.60 0.62 15.39
N THR A 225 -15.14 1.32 16.44
CA THR A 225 -15.90 2.42 17.07
C THR A 225 -15.74 3.75 16.33
N VAL A 226 -14.50 4.10 15.95
CA VAL A 226 -14.18 5.40 15.35
C VAL A 226 -14.24 5.40 13.82
N GLY A 227 -14.29 4.21 13.20
CA GLY A 227 -14.17 4.01 11.76
C GLY A 227 -12.71 3.93 11.30
N ILE A 228 -12.48 3.35 10.12
CA ILE A 228 -11.17 3.27 9.47
C ILE A 228 -10.65 4.70 9.19
N GLY A 229 -11.52 5.53 8.63
CA GLY A 229 -11.21 6.93 8.36
C GLY A 229 -10.89 7.74 9.60
N GLY A 230 -11.64 7.53 10.69
CA GLY A 230 -11.39 8.16 11.98
C GLY A 230 -10.06 7.75 12.59
N TRP A 231 -9.71 6.47 12.55
CA TRP A 231 -8.40 5.99 13.00
C TRP A 231 -7.26 6.55 12.15
N MET A 232 -7.43 6.64 10.83
CA MET A 232 -6.45 7.31 9.97
C MET A 232 -6.19 8.74 10.42
N ASP A 233 -7.24 9.51 10.71
CA ASP A 233 -7.11 10.89 11.19
C ASP A 233 -6.33 10.97 12.51
N GLU A 234 -6.59 10.05 13.46
CA GLU A 234 -5.83 9.95 14.71
C GLU A 234 -4.33 9.63 14.47
N GLN A 235 -4.01 8.77 13.51
CA GLN A 235 -2.64 8.35 13.21
C GLN A 235 -1.85 9.39 12.39
N LEU A 236 -2.52 10.24 11.65
CA LEU A 236 -1.91 11.31 10.87
C LEU A 236 -1.55 12.55 11.71
N GLU A 237 -1.94 12.58 13.00
CA GLU A 237 -1.53 13.61 13.96
C GLU A 237 -0.12 13.31 14.54
N PRO A 238 0.61 14.36 14.99
CA PRO A 238 2.03 14.25 15.29
C PRO A 238 2.37 13.70 16.68
N ALA A 239 2.09 12.45 16.97
CA ALA A 239 2.79 11.77 18.06
C ALA A 239 3.99 11.01 17.45
N VAL A 240 5.21 11.26 17.94
CA VAL A 240 6.42 10.65 17.38
C VAL A 240 7.08 9.75 18.41
N THR A 241 6.98 8.43 18.20
CA THR A 241 7.87 7.49 18.88
C THR A 241 9.27 7.62 18.29
N THR A 242 10.26 7.91 19.13
CA THR A 242 11.68 7.90 18.73
C THR A 242 12.35 6.64 19.23
N LEU A 243 13.01 5.90 18.33
CA LEU A 243 13.68 4.66 18.69
C LEU A 243 14.95 4.92 19.50
N THR A 244 15.63 6.04 19.28
CA THR A 244 16.75 6.48 20.12
C THR A 244 16.34 6.58 21.60
N ASN A 245 15.18 7.19 21.89
CA ASN A 245 14.65 7.25 23.26
C ASN A 245 14.29 5.87 23.81
N VAL A 246 13.71 5.00 23.01
CA VAL A 246 13.39 3.63 23.41
C VAL A 246 14.65 2.81 23.70
N VAL A 247 15.68 2.96 22.88
CA VAL A 247 17.01 2.34 23.09
C VAL A 247 17.66 2.89 24.37
N MET A 248 17.61 4.21 24.59
CA MET A 248 18.15 4.85 25.81
C MET A 248 17.42 4.39 27.08
N TYR A 249 16.10 4.27 27.03
CA TYR A 249 15.32 3.80 28.17
C TYR A 249 15.79 2.41 28.67
N ASN A 250 16.17 1.55 27.73
CA ASN A 250 16.61 0.19 28.05
C ASN A 250 18.09 0.13 28.50
N ASN A 251 18.92 1.15 28.25
CA ASN A 251 20.38 1.05 28.33
C ASN A 251 21.12 2.22 29.00
N GLY A 252 20.40 3.28 29.35
CA GLY A 252 21.04 4.51 29.86
C GLY A 252 21.70 5.35 28.78
N PRO A 253 22.50 6.36 29.15
CA PRO A 253 23.01 7.37 28.23
C PRO A 253 24.01 6.81 27.19
N LEU A 254 24.16 7.55 26.09
CA LEU A 254 24.98 7.26 24.90
C LEU A 254 26.43 6.76 25.13
N ASN A 255 26.98 6.87 26.34
CA ASN A 255 28.33 6.44 26.70
C ASN A 255 28.41 4.98 27.18
N ALA A 256 27.27 4.30 27.34
CA ALA A 256 27.27 2.90 27.71
C ALA A 256 27.65 2.04 26.50
N SER A 257 28.45 1.00 26.70
CA SER A 257 28.77 0.00 25.69
C SER A 257 27.48 -0.48 25.03
N THR A 258 27.29 -0.08 23.78
CA THR A 258 26.05 -0.33 23.03
C THR A 258 26.08 -1.73 22.44
N PHE A 259 25.45 -2.68 23.11
CA PHE A 259 25.25 -4.00 22.55
C PHE A 259 24.27 -3.92 21.37
N PRO A 260 24.56 -4.56 20.24
CA PRO A 260 23.71 -4.55 19.05
C PRO A 260 22.24 -4.99 19.31
N GLN A 261 21.99 -5.79 20.34
CA GLN A 261 20.66 -6.27 20.70
C GLN A 261 19.68 -5.18 21.16
N PHE A 262 20.17 -4.01 21.54
CA PHE A 262 19.31 -2.96 22.06
C PHE A 262 18.47 -2.28 20.97
N TRP A 263 19.02 -2.18 19.76
CA TRP A 263 18.26 -1.78 18.59
C TRP A 263 17.05 -2.71 18.37
N SER A 264 17.29 -4.00 18.26
CA SER A 264 16.23 -4.98 18.02
C SER A 264 15.16 -4.97 19.13
N ARG A 265 15.56 -4.84 20.41
CA ARG A 265 14.62 -4.67 21.51
C ARG A 265 13.79 -3.40 21.40
N GLY A 266 14.42 -2.30 21.03
CA GLY A 266 13.76 -1.01 20.83
C GLY A 266 12.72 -1.08 19.71
N TRP A 267 13.11 -1.63 18.58
CA TRP A 267 12.21 -1.80 17.44
C TRP A 267 11.01 -2.69 17.77
N TRP A 268 11.26 -3.86 18.40
CA TRP A 268 10.19 -4.76 18.81
C TRP A 268 9.24 -4.10 19.80
N ARG A 269 9.77 -3.40 20.79
CA ARG A 269 8.93 -2.67 21.74
C ARG A 269 8.06 -1.65 21.02
N ALA A 270 8.63 -0.85 20.13
CA ALA A 270 7.87 0.12 19.34
C ALA A 270 6.76 -0.55 18.51
N ALA A 271 7.10 -1.59 17.75
CA ALA A 271 6.14 -2.32 16.91
C ALA A 271 4.99 -2.95 17.73
N MET A 272 5.28 -3.43 18.96
CA MET A 272 4.30 -4.10 19.80
C MET A 272 3.44 -3.16 20.63
N THR A 273 3.96 -2.00 21.05
CA THR A 273 3.30 -1.20 22.12
C THR A 273 3.08 0.27 21.83
N SER A 274 3.68 0.85 20.78
CA SER A 274 3.49 2.26 20.49
C SER A 274 2.12 2.53 19.88
N SER A 275 1.58 3.73 20.14
CA SER A 275 0.27 4.16 19.63
C SER A 275 0.32 4.68 18.19
N ASP A 276 1.47 5.16 17.72
CA ASP A 276 1.69 5.71 16.37
C ASP A 276 2.07 4.62 15.35
N GLN A 277 1.22 3.59 15.25
CA GLN A 277 1.45 2.39 14.46
C GLN A 277 1.63 2.67 12.96
N LEU A 278 0.85 3.57 12.40
CA LEU A 278 0.93 3.94 10.99
C LEU A 278 2.29 4.58 10.65
N ARG A 279 2.76 5.51 11.49
CA ARG A 279 4.06 6.15 11.34
C ARG A 279 5.21 5.13 11.41
N LEU A 280 5.17 4.23 12.38
CA LEU A 280 6.16 3.17 12.52
C LEU A 280 6.13 2.21 11.31
N ARG A 281 4.96 1.90 10.78
CA ARG A 281 4.80 1.05 9.60
C ARG A 281 5.35 1.73 8.35
N MET A 282 5.12 3.06 8.20
CA MET A 282 5.72 3.85 7.13
C MET A 282 7.24 3.93 7.26
N GLY A 283 7.77 4.16 8.47
CA GLY A 283 9.21 4.11 8.71
C GLY A 283 9.83 2.75 8.34
N ASN A 284 9.10 1.64 8.59
CA ASN A 284 9.53 0.32 8.16
C ASN A 284 9.55 0.18 6.63
N ALA A 285 8.55 0.72 5.92
CA ALA A 285 8.52 0.73 4.46
C ALA A 285 9.66 1.57 3.88
N LEU A 286 9.88 2.77 4.41
CA LEU A 286 10.98 3.66 4.00
C LEU A 286 12.36 3.05 4.26
N SER A 287 12.54 2.28 5.35
CA SER A 287 13.81 1.59 5.64
C SER A 287 14.15 0.49 4.62
N GLN A 288 13.18 0.06 3.84
CA GLN A 288 13.34 -0.92 2.76
C GLN A 288 13.52 -0.27 1.38
N ILE A 289 13.33 1.05 1.28
CA ILE A 289 13.61 1.86 0.09
C ILE A 289 14.95 2.57 0.28
N LEU A 290 15.10 3.31 1.36
CA LEU A 290 16.32 4.05 1.73
C LEU A 290 17.21 3.17 2.61
N VAL A 291 17.80 2.15 1.99
CA VAL A 291 18.44 1.04 2.69
C VAL A 291 19.77 1.43 3.27
N ILE A 292 19.95 1.19 4.57
CA ILE A 292 21.25 0.91 5.19
C ILE A 292 21.24 -0.48 5.81
N SER A 293 22.41 -1.10 6.01
CA SER A 293 22.45 -2.44 6.58
C SER A 293 23.56 -2.64 7.60
N ALA A 294 23.21 -3.34 8.68
CA ALA A 294 24.14 -3.89 9.65
C ALA A 294 24.89 -5.14 9.10
N ALA A 295 24.35 -5.78 8.06
CA ALA A 295 25.02 -6.89 7.39
C ALA A 295 26.26 -6.37 6.63
N GLY A 296 27.45 -6.81 7.06
CA GLY A 296 28.70 -6.39 6.41
C GLY A 296 29.24 -5.02 6.82
N ASN A 297 28.54 -4.23 7.65
CA ASN A 297 29.02 -2.94 8.14
C ASN A 297 29.15 -2.94 9.68
N ASP A 298 30.40 -2.98 10.16
CA ASP A 298 30.69 -3.07 11.59
C ASP A 298 30.27 -1.84 12.40
N VAL A 299 30.33 -0.64 11.81
CA VAL A 299 29.93 0.60 12.48
C VAL A 299 28.43 0.57 12.77
N ILE A 300 27.64 0.23 11.77
CA ILE A 300 26.19 0.13 11.92
C ILE A 300 25.83 -1.05 12.84
N ARG A 301 26.43 -2.21 12.62
CA ARG A 301 26.12 -3.44 13.36
C ARG A 301 26.39 -3.34 14.86
N GLN A 302 27.50 -2.72 15.26
CA GLN A 302 27.96 -2.70 16.65
C GLN A 302 27.33 -1.58 17.49
N ASN A 303 26.58 -0.66 16.88
CA ASN A 303 26.06 0.52 17.54
C ASN A 303 24.54 0.65 17.40
N SER A 304 23.81 0.24 18.43
CA SER A 304 22.34 0.34 18.45
C SER A 304 21.82 1.77 18.29
N PHE A 305 22.54 2.77 18.80
CA PHE A 305 22.19 4.17 18.65
C PHE A 305 22.31 4.66 17.20
N VAL A 306 23.30 4.16 16.48
CA VAL A 306 23.50 4.48 15.06
C VAL A 306 22.32 3.96 14.22
N GLN A 307 21.84 2.75 14.52
CA GLN A 307 20.68 2.18 13.87
C GLN A 307 19.38 2.92 14.25
N ALA A 308 19.23 3.25 15.54
CA ALA A 308 18.07 3.98 16.03
C ALA A 308 17.99 5.41 15.47
N ASP A 309 19.12 6.12 15.44
CA ASP A 309 19.21 7.48 14.90
C ASP A 309 18.82 7.55 13.41
N TYR A 310 19.34 6.63 12.60
CA TYR A 310 18.93 6.56 11.20
C TYR A 310 17.43 6.27 11.04
N TYR A 311 16.91 5.35 11.86
CA TYR A 311 15.48 5.03 11.79
C TYR A 311 14.61 6.20 12.27
N ASP A 312 15.10 7.01 13.23
CA ASP A 312 14.42 8.21 13.69
C ASP A 312 14.35 9.30 12.60
N ILE A 313 15.34 9.38 11.68
CA ILE A 313 15.25 10.21 10.47
C ILE A 313 14.04 9.76 9.65
N LEU A 314 13.91 8.45 9.37
CA LEU A 314 12.80 7.91 8.61
C LEU A 314 11.44 8.16 9.29
N LEU A 315 11.37 8.00 10.62
CA LEU A 315 10.15 8.25 11.39
C LEU A 315 9.75 9.72 11.43
N THR A 316 10.73 10.61 11.54
CA THR A 316 10.49 12.07 11.55
C THR A 316 9.82 12.53 10.25
N HIS A 317 10.30 12.01 9.14
CA HIS A 317 9.85 12.39 7.80
C HIS A 317 8.76 11.48 7.21
N SER A 318 8.37 10.42 7.90
CA SER A 318 7.43 9.41 7.36
C SER A 318 6.04 9.97 6.99
N LEU A 319 5.64 11.11 7.58
CA LEU A 319 4.42 11.86 7.24
C LEU A 319 4.77 13.31 6.84
N GLY A 320 5.99 13.54 6.38
CA GLY A 320 6.49 14.83 5.92
C GLY A 320 6.74 14.84 4.40
N ASN A 321 7.61 15.74 3.96
CA ASN A 321 7.97 15.87 2.55
C ASN A 321 9.17 14.97 2.19
N TYR A 322 9.08 14.23 1.09
CA TYR A 322 10.12 13.30 0.64
C TYR A 322 11.44 13.97 0.30
N ARG A 323 11.41 15.22 -0.22
CA ARG A 323 12.61 16.01 -0.50
C ARG A 323 13.42 16.25 0.78
N ASN A 324 12.76 16.62 1.88
CA ASN A 324 13.39 16.83 3.18
C ASN A 324 13.94 15.51 3.76
N LEU A 325 13.22 14.40 3.54
CA LEU A 325 13.72 13.08 3.91
C LEU A 325 15.02 12.73 3.16
N LEU A 326 15.06 12.95 1.84
CA LEU A 326 16.27 12.70 1.04
C LEU A 326 17.46 13.55 1.48
N GLU A 327 17.21 14.79 1.89
CA GLU A 327 18.26 15.67 2.43
C GLU A 327 18.85 15.10 3.72
N ASP A 328 18.03 14.81 4.74
CA ASP A 328 18.52 14.26 5.99
C ASP A 328 19.18 12.89 5.80
N VAL A 329 18.70 12.06 4.90
CA VAL A 329 19.35 10.79 4.52
C VAL A 329 20.70 11.02 3.86
N SER A 330 20.82 12.01 2.97
CA SER A 330 22.08 12.36 2.29
C SER A 330 23.12 12.89 3.27
N TYR A 331 22.70 13.64 4.28
CA TYR A 331 23.57 14.14 5.35
C TYR A 331 23.79 13.14 6.48
N SER A 332 23.08 12.00 6.51
CA SER A 332 23.26 11.04 7.61
C SER A 332 24.62 10.35 7.54
N THR A 333 25.31 10.31 8.67
CA THR A 333 26.61 9.64 8.78
C THR A 333 26.48 8.12 8.50
N GLN A 334 25.33 7.54 8.79
CA GLN A 334 25.04 6.12 8.57
C GLN A 334 25.01 5.77 7.08
N MET A 335 24.29 6.58 6.29
CA MET A 335 24.27 6.46 4.83
C MET A 335 25.66 6.75 4.24
N GLY A 336 26.35 7.76 4.79
CA GLY A 336 27.72 8.10 4.41
C GLY A 336 28.70 6.94 4.58
N PHE A 337 28.54 6.12 5.60
CA PHE A 337 29.30 4.88 5.78
C PHE A 337 28.84 3.76 4.86
N TYR A 338 27.53 3.66 4.63
CA TYR A 338 26.97 2.52 3.89
C TYR A 338 27.24 2.64 2.39
N LEU A 339 27.08 3.84 1.82
CA LEU A 339 27.25 4.10 0.39
C LEU A 339 28.51 4.95 0.07
N SER A 340 29.48 5.00 0.98
CA SER A 340 30.87 5.48 0.76
C SER A 340 31.03 6.98 0.47
N HIS A 341 29.99 7.83 0.55
CA HIS A 341 30.16 9.26 0.27
C HIS A 341 30.68 10.06 1.47
N LEU A 342 30.74 9.50 2.67
CA LEU A 342 31.50 10.08 3.77
C LEU A 342 33.00 10.06 3.44
N LYS A 343 33.62 11.23 3.40
CA LYS A 343 35.03 11.47 2.99
C LYS A 343 35.31 11.19 1.51
N ASN A 344 34.25 11.17 0.68
CA ASN A 344 34.41 11.27 -0.76
C ASN A 344 35.00 12.65 -1.13
N ARG A 345 36.01 12.69 -1.96
CA ARG A 345 36.79 13.90 -2.25
C ARG A 345 36.71 14.27 -3.71
N LYS A 346 36.83 15.57 -3.97
CA LYS A 346 36.99 16.11 -5.33
C LYS A 346 38.05 15.42 -6.15
N SER A 347 37.95 15.51 -7.44
CA SER A 347 38.90 14.98 -8.41
C SER A 347 40.33 15.47 -8.17
N ASP A 348 41.29 14.58 -8.37
CA ASP A 348 42.72 14.94 -8.48
C ASP A 348 43.36 14.03 -9.54
N PRO A 349 43.30 14.43 -10.83
CA PRO A 349 43.83 13.62 -11.93
C PRO A 349 45.32 13.35 -11.81
N SER A 350 46.08 14.20 -11.08
CA SER A 350 47.53 14.02 -10.92
C SER A 350 47.92 12.75 -10.17
N ILE A 351 47.00 12.24 -9.34
CA ILE A 351 47.16 11.00 -8.57
C ILE A 351 46.10 9.95 -8.93
N GLY A 352 45.31 10.16 -10.00
CA GLY A 352 44.29 9.24 -10.46
C GLY A 352 43.09 9.13 -9.50
N ARG A 353 42.79 10.17 -8.72
CA ARG A 353 41.63 10.20 -7.82
C ARG A 353 40.40 10.78 -8.54
N PHE A 354 39.28 10.05 -8.47
CA PHE A 354 37.95 10.47 -8.92
C PHE A 354 36.93 10.32 -7.80
N PRO A 355 35.82 11.08 -7.81
CA PRO A 355 34.74 10.91 -6.87
C PRO A 355 34.20 9.49 -6.87
N ASP A 356 33.81 8.99 -5.69
CA ASP A 356 33.09 7.70 -5.54
C ASP A 356 31.67 7.85 -6.06
N GLU A 357 31.23 6.94 -6.94
CA GLU A 357 29.95 6.98 -7.63
C GLU A 357 28.82 6.25 -6.88
N ASN A 358 29.13 5.52 -5.82
CA ASN A 358 28.20 4.58 -5.22
C ASN A 358 26.90 5.27 -4.76
N PHE A 359 26.99 6.30 -3.91
CA PHE A 359 25.81 7.05 -3.46
C PHE A 359 25.08 7.75 -4.60
N ALA A 360 25.83 8.36 -5.55
CA ALA A 360 25.25 9.02 -6.71
C ALA A 360 24.41 8.06 -7.58
N ARG A 361 24.89 6.84 -7.75
CA ARG A 361 24.15 5.79 -8.46
C ARG A 361 22.88 5.41 -7.72
N GLU A 362 22.99 5.14 -6.42
CA GLU A 362 21.87 4.60 -5.65
C GLU A 362 20.79 5.65 -5.36
N ILE A 363 21.15 6.93 -5.19
CA ILE A 363 20.13 7.98 -5.01
C ILE A 363 19.27 8.14 -6.28
N MET A 364 19.84 7.97 -7.47
CA MET A 364 19.10 7.98 -8.72
C MET A 364 18.34 6.65 -8.94
N GLN A 365 19.02 5.51 -8.81
CA GLN A 365 18.49 4.20 -9.19
C GLN A 365 17.44 3.66 -8.23
N LEU A 366 17.69 3.74 -6.91
CA LEU A 366 16.88 3.07 -5.89
C LEU A 366 16.03 4.04 -5.09
N PHE A 367 16.52 5.26 -4.86
CA PHE A 367 15.88 6.18 -3.92
C PHE A 367 14.98 7.22 -4.61
N THR A 368 15.05 7.41 -5.95
CA THR A 368 14.26 8.45 -6.62
C THR A 368 13.62 8.02 -7.95
N ILE A 369 14.42 7.88 -9.03
CA ILE A 369 13.85 7.88 -10.39
C ILE A 369 13.91 6.53 -11.12
N GLY A 370 14.69 5.57 -10.61
CA GLY A 370 14.84 4.27 -11.25
C GLY A 370 15.68 4.29 -12.53
N LEU A 371 15.74 3.14 -13.21
CA LEU A 371 16.58 2.95 -14.40
C LEU A 371 15.89 3.36 -15.72
N TRP A 372 14.57 3.38 -15.75
CA TRP A 372 13.77 3.52 -16.96
C TRP A 372 12.76 4.65 -16.84
N GLU A 373 12.61 5.43 -17.89
CA GLU A 373 11.56 6.43 -18.01
C GLU A 373 10.16 5.78 -17.86
N LEU A 374 9.31 6.40 -17.02
CA LEU A 374 7.98 5.89 -16.71
C LEU A 374 6.88 6.86 -17.15
N ASN A 375 5.73 6.30 -17.52
CA ASN A 375 4.47 6.99 -17.57
C ASN A 375 3.87 7.10 -16.14
N PRO A 376 2.88 7.99 -15.91
CA PRO A 376 2.24 8.12 -14.59
C PRO A 376 1.61 6.84 -14.03
N ASP A 377 1.26 5.89 -14.90
CA ASP A 377 0.72 4.58 -14.57
C ASP A 377 1.80 3.52 -14.28
N GLY A 378 3.09 3.92 -14.27
CA GLY A 378 4.23 3.06 -14.03
C GLY A 378 4.69 2.22 -15.22
N SER A 379 4.02 2.30 -16.36
CA SER A 379 4.50 1.65 -17.59
C SER A 379 5.76 2.35 -18.11
N ARG A 380 6.66 1.58 -18.73
CA ARG A 380 7.90 2.14 -19.28
C ARG A 380 7.59 2.94 -20.54
N LYS A 381 8.22 4.11 -20.66
CA LYS A 381 8.26 4.83 -21.93
C LYS A 381 9.19 4.10 -22.89
N LEU A 382 8.78 4.06 -24.16
CA LEU A 382 9.51 3.38 -25.23
C LEU A 382 9.98 4.37 -26.28
N ASP A 383 11.15 4.11 -26.87
CA ASP A 383 11.65 4.82 -28.04
C ASP A 383 10.90 4.41 -29.32
N GLU A 384 11.29 4.99 -30.47
CA GLU A 384 10.67 4.69 -31.76
C GLU A 384 10.87 3.23 -32.20
N GLU A 385 11.91 2.55 -31.68
CA GLU A 385 12.23 1.15 -31.93
C GLU A 385 11.55 0.20 -30.96
N GLY A 386 10.84 0.71 -29.93
CA GLY A 386 10.13 -0.07 -28.90
C GLY A 386 11.00 -0.50 -27.73
N ASN A 387 12.19 0.06 -27.54
CA ASN A 387 13.05 -0.19 -26.38
C ASN A 387 12.70 0.76 -25.24
N ALA A 388 12.88 0.31 -23.99
CA ALA A 388 12.71 1.18 -22.83
C ALA A 388 13.77 2.28 -22.81
N ILE A 389 13.36 3.51 -22.53
CA ILE A 389 14.22 4.68 -22.46
C ILE A 389 14.91 4.73 -21.09
N PRO A 390 16.25 4.76 -21.01
CA PRO A 390 16.94 4.91 -19.73
C PRO A 390 16.78 6.32 -19.17
N THR A 391 16.67 6.44 -17.85
CA THR A 391 16.56 7.72 -17.16
C THR A 391 17.87 8.52 -17.16
N TYR A 392 18.99 7.86 -17.19
CA TYR A 392 20.34 8.46 -17.17
C TYR A 392 21.39 7.51 -17.73
N ASP A 393 22.57 8.02 -18.00
CA ASP A 393 23.73 7.27 -18.46
C ASP A 393 24.91 7.32 -17.44
N ASN A 394 26.03 6.68 -17.80
CA ASN A 394 27.23 6.69 -16.97
C ASN A 394 27.83 8.09 -16.81
N THR A 395 27.65 9.00 -17.78
CA THR A 395 28.15 10.37 -17.69
C THR A 395 27.40 11.13 -16.60
N THR A 396 26.09 10.98 -16.57
CA THR A 396 25.22 11.55 -15.52
C THR A 396 25.61 11.05 -14.12
N ILE A 397 25.95 9.75 -13.98
CA ILE A 397 26.41 9.20 -12.70
C ILE A 397 27.73 9.87 -12.25
N MET A 398 28.71 10.01 -13.14
CA MET A 398 29.98 10.67 -12.83
C MET A 398 29.79 12.14 -12.45
N GLU A 399 28.91 12.85 -13.14
CA GLU A 399 28.58 14.25 -12.83
C GLU A 399 27.86 14.37 -11.48
N MET A 400 26.90 13.50 -11.22
CA MET A 400 26.19 13.45 -9.93
C MET A 400 27.15 13.07 -8.77
N ALA A 401 28.14 12.22 -9.00
CA ALA A 401 29.14 11.85 -7.98
C ALA A 401 29.97 13.05 -7.50
N LYS A 402 30.20 14.05 -8.37
CA LYS A 402 30.89 15.29 -8.00
C LYS A 402 30.09 16.11 -6.96
N VAL A 403 28.75 16.09 -7.04
CA VAL A 403 27.85 16.76 -6.09
C VAL A 403 28.07 16.22 -4.67
N PHE A 404 28.22 14.91 -4.51
CA PHE A 404 28.34 14.25 -3.20
C PHE A 404 29.79 14.10 -2.73
N THR A 405 30.66 15.08 -3.08
CA THR A 405 32.00 15.21 -2.54
C THR A 405 32.08 16.25 -1.42
N GLY A 406 33.06 16.14 -0.53
CA GLY A 406 33.31 17.10 0.54
C GLY A 406 32.66 16.79 1.88
N PHE A 407 31.91 15.72 2.02
CA PHE A 407 31.30 15.31 3.28
C PHE A 407 32.34 14.78 4.29
N GLY A 408 32.37 15.36 5.48
CA GLY A 408 33.15 14.90 6.63
C GLY A 408 32.28 14.72 7.86
N PHE A 409 32.84 14.20 8.96
CA PHE A 409 32.10 14.10 10.21
C PHE A 409 31.64 15.46 10.71
N GLY A 410 30.41 15.52 11.21
CA GLY A 410 29.83 16.68 11.88
C GLY A 410 29.95 16.60 13.41
N GLY A 411 29.12 17.41 14.09
CA GLY A 411 29.07 17.48 15.55
C GLY A 411 30.37 17.92 16.21
N PRO A 412 30.58 17.63 17.50
CA PRO A 412 31.74 18.06 18.28
C PRO A 412 33.11 17.55 17.75
N THR A 413 33.09 16.45 17.00
CA THR A 413 34.29 15.83 16.40
C THR A 413 34.62 16.35 15.01
N GLY A 414 33.69 17.05 14.35
CA GLY A 414 33.84 17.63 13.02
C GLY A 414 34.74 18.84 12.96
N THR A 415 35.97 18.73 13.45
CA THR A 415 36.94 19.83 13.52
C THR A 415 37.79 20.00 12.26
N SER A 416 37.84 18.97 11.41
CA SER A 416 38.48 18.97 10.09
C SER A 416 37.89 17.86 9.23
N PHE A 417 38.02 17.94 7.89
CA PHE A 417 37.62 16.88 6.98
C PHE A 417 38.23 15.53 7.32
N PHE A 418 39.49 15.51 7.77
CA PHE A 418 40.22 14.29 8.12
C PHE A 418 40.03 13.83 9.57
N ALA A 419 39.15 14.49 10.35
CA ALA A 419 38.90 14.09 11.71
C ALA A 419 38.52 12.60 11.80
N THR A 420 38.98 11.93 12.86
CA THR A 420 38.60 10.53 13.15
C THR A 420 37.32 10.50 13.94
N ALA A 421 36.45 9.53 13.64
CA ALA A 421 35.19 9.35 14.35
C ALA A 421 35.39 8.71 15.73
N ASN A 422 34.46 9.05 16.62
CA ASN A 422 34.13 8.25 17.80
C ASN A 422 32.63 7.94 17.77
N ALA A 423 32.14 7.15 18.69
CA ALA A 423 30.74 6.73 18.72
C ALA A 423 29.74 7.91 18.72
N THR A 424 30.12 9.07 19.26
CA THR A 424 29.24 10.25 19.27
C THR A 424 29.20 10.96 17.92
N ALA A 425 30.21 10.82 17.07
CA ALA A 425 30.19 11.39 15.70
C ALA A 425 29.20 10.69 14.79
N TYR A 426 28.88 9.43 15.08
CA TYR A 426 28.04 8.60 14.20
C TYR A 426 26.55 8.95 14.23
N VAL A 427 26.10 9.71 15.21
CA VAL A 427 24.71 10.17 15.38
C VAL A 427 24.53 11.68 15.12
N HIS A 428 25.50 12.29 14.49
CA HIS A 428 25.39 13.67 14.00
C HIS A 428 25.38 13.70 12.48
N PRO A 429 24.60 14.60 11.85
CA PRO A 429 24.68 14.82 10.42
C PRO A 429 26.12 15.12 9.97
N MET A 430 26.48 14.68 8.79
CA MET A 430 27.76 15.02 8.16
C MET A 430 27.82 16.53 7.91
N LYS A 431 29.04 17.03 7.80
CA LYS A 431 29.31 18.44 7.51
C LYS A 431 29.97 18.55 6.16
N MET A 432 29.56 19.55 5.38
CA MET A 432 30.20 19.90 4.12
C MET A 432 31.52 20.66 4.34
N TRP A 433 32.51 20.33 3.54
CA TRP A 433 33.84 20.94 3.47
C TRP A 433 34.12 21.33 2.02
N ASP A 434 33.86 22.57 1.64
CA ASP A 434 34.04 23.07 0.26
C ASP A 434 35.46 22.92 -0.25
N SER A 435 36.46 22.90 0.64
CA SER A 435 37.86 22.64 0.26
C SER A 435 38.07 21.25 -0.35
N GLU A 436 37.21 20.29 -0.07
CA GLU A 436 37.24 18.90 -0.57
C GLU A 436 36.09 18.61 -1.54
N HIS A 437 35.19 19.60 -1.75
CA HIS A 437 34.12 19.54 -2.72
C HIS A 437 34.58 19.87 -4.13
N GLU A 438 33.96 19.27 -5.16
CA GLU A 438 34.23 19.52 -6.58
C GLU A 438 33.71 20.90 -7.00
N PRO A 439 34.58 21.87 -7.35
CA PRO A 439 34.14 23.24 -7.60
C PRO A 439 33.70 23.52 -9.04
N GLY A 440 33.77 22.52 -9.94
CA GLY A 440 33.44 22.66 -11.36
C GLY A 440 31.96 22.65 -11.64
N GLU A 441 31.58 23.12 -12.83
CA GLU A 441 30.22 22.93 -13.36
C GLU A 441 29.87 21.46 -13.45
N LYS A 442 28.60 21.11 -13.20
CA LYS A 442 28.10 19.73 -13.21
C LYS A 442 26.81 19.64 -14.03
N HIS A 443 26.77 18.71 -14.97
CA HIS A 443 25.60 18.42 -15.78
C HIS A 443 24.88 17.18 -15.23
N ILE A 444 23.80 17.40 -14.50
CA ILE A 444 23.10 16.34 -13.79
C ILE A 444 21.79 15.92 -14.51
N ILE A 445 20.95 15.15 -13.82
CA ILE A 445 19.70 14.62 -14.34
C ILE A 445 18.77 15.73 -14.90
N GLY A 446 18.03 15.43 -15.97
CA GLY A 446 17.01 16.33 -16.53
C GLY A 446 17.60 17.59 -17.20
N ASP A 447 18.82 17.49 -17.73
CA ASP A 447 19.56 18.60 -18.33
C ASP A 447 19.82 19.80 -17.39
N VAL A 448 19.73 19.57 -16.07
CA VAL A 448 20.05 20.59 -15.07
C VAL A 448 21.55 20.79 -15.00
N VAL A 449 21.96 22.05 -15.04
CA VAL A 449 23.37 22.46 -14.94
C VAL A 449 23.59 23.20 -13.63
N ILE A 450 24.38 22.61 -12.74
CA ILE A 450 24.85 23.24 -11.51
C ILE A 450 26.07 24.09 -11.86
N PRO A 451 26.05 25.42 -11.63
CA PRO A 451 27.14 26.31 -12.05
C PRO A 451 28.39 26.10 -11.21
N ALA A 452 29.54 26.37 -11.82
CA ALA A 452 30.82 26.32 -11.11
C ALA A 452 30.90 27.38 -9.98
N GLY A 453 31.52 27.00 -8.85
CA GLY A 453 31.82 27.90 -7.74
C GLY A 453 30.77 28.07 -6.67
N GLN A 454 29.69 27.31 -6.73
CA GLN A 454 28.74 27.14 -5.61
C GLN A 454 29.41 26.40 -4.44
N THR A 455 28.84 26.56 -3.25
CA THR A 455 29.17 25.72 -2.09
C THR A 455 28.65 24.29 -2.30
N GLY A 456 29.21 23.32 -1.62
CA GLY A 456 28.74 21.96 -1.70
C GLY A 456 27.32 21.78 -1.15
N GLU A 457 26.86 22.62 -0.24
CA GLU A 457 25.49 22.63 0.28
C GLU A 457 24.51 23.10 -0.81
N GLU A 458 24.84 24.19 -1.54
CA GLU A 458 24.02 24.67 -2.68
C GLU A 458 23.95 23.63 -3.81
N ASP A 459 25.05 22.95 -4.13
CA ASP A 459 25.07 21.89 -5.14
C ASP A 459 24.17 20.70 -4.77
N ILE A 460 24.14 20.32 -3.49
CA ILE A 460 23.28 19.25 -2.99
C ILE A 460 21.81 19.67 -3.07
N ASP A 461 21.48 20.89 -2.68
CA ASP A 461 20.10 21.42 -2.78
C ASP A 461 19.61 21.38 -4.22
N ASP A 462 20.39 21.90 -5.17
CA ASP A 462 20.04 21.88 -6.60
C ASP A 462 19.87 20.44 -7.13
N ALA A 463 20.71 19.50 -6.71
CA ALA A 463 20.64 18.12 -7.16
C ALA A 463 19.40 17.38 -6.57
N LEU A 464 19.11 17.59 -5.29
CA LEU A 464 17.92 17.00 -4.65
C LEU A 464 16.64 17.59 -5.23
N ASP A 465 16.62 18.89 -5.52
CA ASP A 465 15.50 19.57 -6.15
C ASP A 465 15.26 19.02 -7.57
N ALA A 466 16.34 18.82 -8.36
CA ALA A 466 16.26 18.22 -9.70
C ALA A 466 15.70 16.78 -9.66
N LEU A 467 16.17 15.96 -8.72
CA LEU A 467 15.68 14.59 -8.53
C LEU A 467 14.19 14.58 -8.12
N CYS A 468 13.81 15.44 -7.19
CA CYS A 468 12.41 15.52 -6.71
C CYS A 468 11.46 16.14 -7.74
N ALA A 469 11.96 16.99 -8.64
CA ALA A 469 11.18 17.53 -9.76
C ALA A 469 11.01 16.55 -10.92
N HIS A 470 11.85 15.50 -11.00
CA HIS A 470 11.80 14.55 -12.11
C HIS A 470 10.46 13.80 -12.15
N PRO A 471 9.81 13.65 -13.33
CA PRO A 471 8.48 13.05 -13.43
C PRO A 471 8.43 11.58 -13.00
N ASN A 472 9.54 10.86 -13.05
CA ASN A 472 9.61 9.45 -12.68
C ASN A 472 9.44 9.19 -11.18
N ILE A 473 9.78 10.15 -10.30
CA ILE A 473 9.79 9.89 -8.85
C ILE A 473 8.39 9.52 -8.34
N ALA A 474 7.36 10.16 -8.88
CA ALA A 474 5.98 9.92 -8.49
C ALA A 474 5.56 8.45 -8.74
N PRO A 475 5.56 7.91 -9.97
CA PRO A 475 5.18 6.52 -10.20
C PRO A 475 6.17 5.52 -9.60
N PHE A 476 7.48 5.83 -9.56
CA PHE A 476 8.49 4.91 -9.07
C PHE A 476 8.35 4.67 -7.55
N ILE A 477 8.34 5.72 -6.74
CA ILE A 477 8.26 5.60 -5.28
C ILE A 477 6.84 5.17 -4.85
N SER A 478 5.79 5.68 -5.51
CA SER A 478 4.41 5.25 -5.23
C SER A 478 4.23 3.75 -5.41
N ARG A 479 4.76 3.16 -6.49
CA ARG A 479 4.73 1.71 -6.70
C ARG A 479 5.43 0.96 -5.57
N LEU A 480 6.62 1.40 -5.15
CA LEU A 480 7.36 0.76 -4.06
C LEU A 480 6.58 0.83 -2.74
N LEU A 481 5.93 1.96 -2.45
CA LEU A 481 5.11 2.10 -1.24
C LEU A 481 3.86 1.22 -1.32
N ILE A 482 3.11 1.23 -2.43
CA ILE A 482 1.94 0.35 -2.61
C ILE A 482 2.32 -1.11 -2.34
N GLN A 483 3.44 -1.58 -2.89
CA GLN A 483 3.94 -2.94 -2.69
C GLN A 483 4.34 -3.24 -1.24
N ARG A 484 4.57 -2.24 -0.39
CA ARG A 484 4.84 -2.45 1.05
C ARG A 484 3.58 -2.45 1.89
N PHE A 485 2.48 -1.87 1.41
CA PHE A 485 1.27 -1.70 2.21
C PHE A 485 0.11 -2.60 1.78
N THR A 486 -0.17 -2.71 0.47
CA THR A 486 -1.47 -3.24 -0.01
C THR A 486 -1.38 -4.42 -0.97
N CYS A 487 -0.64 -4.31 -2.07
CA CYS A 487 -0.60 -5.36 -3.08
C CYS A 487 0.71 -5.37 -3.87
N SER A 488 1.11 -6.56 -4.36
CA SER A 488 2.32 -6.73 -5.18
C SER A 488 2.16 -6.20 -6.61
N ASN A 489 0.94 -6.22 -7.14
CA ASN A 489 0.63 -5.90 -8.53
C ASN A 489 -0.51 -4.86 -8.59
N PRO A 490 -0.24 -3.57 -8.25
CA PRO A 490 -1.23 -2.53 -8.40
C PRO A 490 -1.66 -2.38 -9.86
N THR A 491 -2.94 -2.07 -10.10
CA THR A 491 -3.39 -1.72 -11.44
C THR A 491 -2.71 -0.42 -11.92
N PRO A 492 -2.61 -0.19 -13.23
CA PRO A 492 -2.15 1.09 -13.78
C PRO A 492 -2.94 2.28 -13.24
N ASP A 493 -4.24 2.13 -13.02
CA ASP A 493 -5.12 3.19 -12.51
C ASP A 493 -4.84 3.50 -11.04
N TYR A 494 -4.68 2.49 -10.19
CA TYR A 494 -4.29 2.68 -8.80
C TYR A 494 -2.96 3.44 -8.70
N LEU A 495 -1.95 2.99 -9.44
CA LEU A 495 -0.65 3.65 -9.43
C LEU A 495 -0.75 5.10 -9.92
N ARG A 496 -1.53 5.36 -10.98
CA ARG A 496 -1.75 6.70 -11.52
C ARG A 496 -2.42 7.63 -10.51
N ARG A 497 -3.45 7.16 -9.77
CA ARG A 497 -4.11 7.94 -8.71
C ARG A 497 -3.12 8.34 -7.62
N VAL A 498 -2.33 7.39 -7.11
CA VAL A 498 -1.33 7.66 -6.07
C VAL A 498 -0.21 8.58 -6.58
N ALA A 499 0.28 8.37 -7.80
CA ALA A 499 1.28 9.23 -8.43
C ALA A 499 0.76 10.67 -8.64
N ALA A 500 -0.51 10.85 -8.96
CA ALA A 500 -1.12 12.18 -9.07
C ALA A 500 -1.15 12.91 -7.71
N VAL A 501 -1.40 12.19 -6.61
CA VAL A 501 -1.32 12.75 -5.24
C VAL A 501 0.12 13.09 -4.87
N TRP A 502 1.09 12.28 -5.30
CA TRP A 502 2.51 12.62 -5.14
C TRP A 502 2.87 13.92 -5.84
N ASP A 503 2.39 14.11 -7.07
CA ASP A 503 2.66 15.32 -7.85
C ASP A 503 1.98 16.57 -7.30
N ASN A 504 0.81 16.40 -6.67
CA ASN A 504 0.06 17.49 -6.03
C ASN A 504 -0.88 16.93 -4.96
N ASN A 505 -0.60 17.23 -3.71
CA ASN A 505 -1.43 16.84 -2.56
C ASN A 505 -2.78 17.59 -2.47
N GLY A 506 -3.13 18.43 -3.47
CA GLY A 506 -4.32 19.29 -3.49
C GLY A 506 -4.07 20.72 -2.99
N SER A 507 -2.94 21.00 -2.35
CA SER A 507 -2.49 22.36 -2.01
C SER A 507 -1.28 22.84 -2.82
N GLY A 508 -0.91 22.10 -3.86
CA GLY A 508 0.22 22.44 -4.73
C GLY A 508 1.57 21.91 -4.21
N GLU A 509 1.60 21.10 -3.17
CA GLU A 509 2.81 20.49 -2.63
C GLU A 509 3.05 19.13 -3.30
N ARG A 510 4.31 18.90 -3.73
CA ARG A 510 4.80 17.66 -4.32
C ARG A 510 5.56 16.85 -3.26
N GLY A 511 5.39 15.51 -3.26
CA GLY A 511 6.13 14.62 -2.38
C GLY A 511 5.66 14.64 -0.92
N ASP A 512 4.42 15.05 -0.65
CA ASP A 512 3.78 14.96 0.67
C ASP A 512 3.45 13.50 1.00
N LEU A 513 4.28 12.86 1.82
CA LEU A 513 4.12 11.46 2.19
C LEU A 513 2.88 11.18 3.03
N LYS A 514 2.35 12.17 3.77
CA LYS A 514 1.09 12.04 4.49
C LYS A 514 -0.07 11.83 3.52
N ALA A 515 -0.16 12.69 2.50
CA ALA A 515 -1.20 12.61 1.47
C ALA A 515 -1.06 11.32 0.63
N VAL A 516 0.18 10.97 0.25
CA VAL A 516 0.48 9.74 -0.52
C VAL A 516 0.08 8.49 0.27
N LEU A 517 0.38 8.43 1.56
CA LEU A 517 0.04 7.28 2.40
C LEU A 517 -1.48 7.14 2.59
N GLU A 518 -2.20 8.25 2.76
CA GLU A 518 -3.66 8.25 2.78
C GLU A 518 -4.20 7.77 1.42
N ALA A 519 -3.69 8.27 0.30
CA ALA A 519 -4.09 7.82 -1.04
C ALA A 519 -3.84 6.33 -1.28
N ILE A 520 -2.74 5.77 -0.74
CA ILE A 520 -2.47 4.32 -0.83
C ILE A 520 -3.50 3.52 -0.01
N LEU A 521 -3.69 3.87 1.25
CA LEU A 521 -4.48 3.04 2.16
C LEU A 521 -5.99 3.20 1.98
N MET A 522 -6.43 4.34 1.45
CA MET A 522 -7.84 4.66 1.25
C MET A 522 -8.27 4.56 -0.23
N ASP A 523 -7.43 4.01 -1.10
CA ASP A 523 -7.78 3.75 -2.50
C ASP A 523 -8.82 2.62 -2.61
N PRO A 524 -9.77 2.69 -3.56
CA PRO A 524 -10.75 1.62 -3.80
C PRO A 524 -10.11 0.25 -3.91
N GLU A 525 -8.99 0.13 -4.66
CA GLU A 525 -8.30 -1.15 -4.86
C GLU A 525 -7.67 -1.69 -3.55
N ALA A 526 -7.30 -0.81 -2.62
CA ALA A 526 -6.83 -1.21 -1.31
C ALA A 526 -7.97 -1.58 -0.35
N ARG A 527 -9.16 -0.99 -0.52
CA ARG A 527 -10.32 -1.21 0.37
C ARG A 527 -11.19 -2.37 -0.07
N THR A 528 -11.43 -2.53 -1.37
CA THR A 528 -12.25 -3.64 -1.89
C THR A 528 -11.45 -4.93 -1.96
N PRO A 529 -11.85 -6.01 -1.27
CA PRO A 529 -11.19 -7.30 -1.39
C PRO A 529 -11.19 -7.81 -2.84
N LYS A 530 -10.03 -8.29 -3.30
CA LYS A 530 -9.87 -8.87 -4.65
C LYS A 530 -10.24 -7.91 -5.79
N ALA A 531 -10.12 -6.60 -5.60
CA ALA A 531 -10.44 -5.59 -6.63
C ALA A 531 -9.76 -5.85 -7.98
N ASN A 532 -8.54 -6.39 -7.98
CA ASN A 532 -7.79 -6.80 -9.18
C ASN A 532 -7.87 -8.32 -9.43
N GLY A 533 -8.97 -8.96 -9.04
CA GLY A 533 -9.19 -10.40 -9.23
C GLY A 533 -8.05 -11.26 -8.65
N ASP A 534 -7.57 -12.22 -9.45
CA ASP A 534 -6.46 -13.13 -9.05
C ASP A 534 -5.08 -12.45 -8.92
N ALA A 535 -4.93 -11.20 -9.37
CA ALA A 535 -3.71 -10.42 -9.21
C ALA A 535 -3.70 -9.58 -7.92
N SER A 536 -4.81 -9.55 -7.19
CA SER A 536 -4.94 -8.83 -5.93
C SER A 536 -4.05 -9.39 -4.83
N GLY A 537 -3.63 -8.50 -3.93
CA GLY A 537 -2.95 -8.85 -2.69
C GLY A 537 -1.44 -8.98 -2.81
N MET A 538 -0.84 -9.45 -1.73
CA MET A 538 0.60 -9.63 -1.58
C MET A 538 0.93 -10.77 -0.61
N VAL A 539 2.10 -11.37 -0.75
CA VAL A 539 2.65 -12.25 0.28
C VAL A 539 3.12 -11.39 1.44
N ARG A 540 2.58 -11.63 2.64
CA ARG A 540 2.97 -10.88 3.84
C ARG A 540 4.40 -11.22 4.25
N GLU A 541 5.18 -10.19 4.55
CA GLU A 541 6.56 -10.35 5.03
C GLU A 541 6.62 -11.28 6.25
N PRO A 542 7.50 -12.29 6.27
CA PRO A 542 7.54 -13.27 7.36
C PRO A 542 7.77 -12.65 8.74
N TYR A 543 8.58 -11.58 8.78
CA TYR A 543 8.86 -10.86 10.02
C TYR A 543 7.64 -10.10 10.54
N LEU A 544 6.87 -9.48 9.64
CA LEU A 544 5.62 -8.78 9.99
C LEU A 544 4.52 -9.76 10.40
N ARG A 545 4.46 -10.96 9.79
CA ARG A 545 3.52 -12.01 10.22
C ARG A 545 3.74 -12.42 11.66
N LEU A 546 5.00 -12.56 12.08
CA LEU A 546 5.33 -12.86 13.47
C LEU A 546 4.87 -11.75 14.42
N VAL A 547 5.15 -10.48 14.10
CA VAL A 547 4.71 -9.34 14.93
C VAL A 547 3.19 -9.30 15.00
N ALA A 548 2.48 -9.46 13.87
CA ALA A 548 1.02 -9.48 13.84
C ALA A 548 0.41 -10.60 14.69
N LEU A 549 0.98 -11.82 14.64
CA LEU A 549 0.57 -12.94 15.49
C LEU A 549 0.70 -12.59 16.96
N MET A 550 1.85 -12.05 17.36
CA MET A 550 2.11 -11.70 18.75
C MET A 550 1.21 -10.54 19.24
N ARG A 551 0.87 -9.58 18.37
CA ARG A 551 -0.08 -8.51 18.68
C ARG A 551 -1.50 -9.05 18.83
N ALA A 552 -1.96 -9.88 17.88
CA ALA A 552 -3.29 -10.47 17.91
C ALA A 552 -3.61 -11.17 19.24
N PHE A 553 -2.59 -11.76 19.86
CA PHE A 553 -2.72 -12.44 21.17
C PHE A 553 -2.02 -11.70 22.31
N LYS A 554 -1.82 -10.37 22.18
CA LYS A 554 -1.28 -9.49 23.26
C LYS A 554 -0.07 -10.09 23.97
N ALA A 555 0.90 -10.63 23.20
CA ALA A 555 2.05 -11.32 23.76
C ALA A 555 2.82 -10.44 24.74
N ARG A 556 3.06 -10.97 25.95
CA ARG A 556 3.69 -10.28 27.06
C ARG A 556 4.51 -11.23 27.92
N ASN A 557 5.36 -10.67 28.76
CA ASN A 557 6.06 -11.39 29.82
C ASN A 557 5.71 -10.82 31.21
N THR A 558 6.34 -11.33 32.27
CA THR A 558 6.03 -10.91 33.63
C THR A 558 6.58 -9.54 34.02
N HIS A 559 7.39 -8.91 33.17
CA HIS A 559 7.92 -7.56 33.38
C HIS A 559 6.87 -6.49 33.12
N ASN A 560 6.96 -5.38 33.87
CA ASN A 560 6.13 -4.21 33.68
C ASN A 560 7.00 -2.92 33.64
N PRO A 561 7.22 -2.28 32.52
CA PRO A 561 6.73 -2.65 31.18
C PRO A 561 7.39 -3.92 30.62
N PRO A 562 6.78 -4.60 29.66
CA PRO A 562 7.33 -5.80 29.03
C PRO A 562 8.73 -5.58 28.45
N ILE A 563 9.60 -6.58 28.63
CA ILE A 563 10.90 -6.61 27.95
C ILE A 563 10.75 -7.42 26.65
N PHE A 564 11.30 -6.93 25.56
CA PHE A 564 11.27 -7.63 24.28
C PHE A 564 12.62 -8.29 24.03
N PRO A 565 12.76 -9.59 24.31
CA PRO A 565 13.95 -10.34 24.00
C PRO A 565 14.08 -10.50 22.49
N VAL A 566 15.21 -10.15 21.92
CA VAL A 566 15.41 -10.28 20.48
C VAL A 566 16.80 -10.79 20.17
N TRP A 567 16.87 -11.71 19.23
CA TRP A 567 18.10 -12.29 18.72
C TRP A 567 18.64 -11.51 17.54
N ILE A 568 19.86 -11.09 17.65
CA ILE A 568 20.54 -10.43 16.56
C ILE A 568 21.10 -11.48 15.61
N GLY A 569 20.77 -11.33 14.32
CA GLY A 569 21.29 -12.17 13.26
C GLY A 569 20.69 -13.58 13.17
N GLU A 570 19.71 -13.92 14.00
CA GLU A 570 18.99 -15.19 13.87
C GLU A 570 17.78 -15.08 12.92
N PHE A 571 17.03 -13.97 13.00
CA PHE A 571 15.88 -13.77 12.10
C PHE A 571 16.23 -13.76 10.60
N PRO A 572 17.38 -13.23 10.15
CA PRO A 572 17.79 -13.40 8.75
C PRO A 572 17.98 -14.85 8.34
N LYS A 573 18.35 -15.74 9.25
CA LYS A 573 18.48 -17.18 8.97
C LYS A 573 17.12 -17.88 9.00
N ILE A 574 16.21 -17.46 9.87
CA ILE A 574 14.88 -18.05 10.06
C ILE A 574 13.93 -17.60 8.97
N PHE A 575 13.83 -16.26 8.78
CA PHE A 575 12.84 -15.61 7.93
C PHE A 575 13.42 -14.95 6.67
N GLY A 576 14.76 -14.86 6.53
CA GLY A 576 15.41 -14.09 5.48
C GLY A 576 15.36 -12.59 5.68
N GLN A 577 14.83 -12.10 6.80
CA GLN A 577 14.52 -10.70 7.01
C GLN A 577 14.71 -10.28 8.48
N GLN A 578 15.22 -9.06 8.68
CA GLN A 578 15.24 -8.35 9.96
C GLN A 578 15.45 -6.86 9.68
N PRO A 579 14.78 -5.92 10.37
CA PRO A 579 14.97 -4.48 10.15
C PRO A 579 16.43 -4.04 10.18
N LEU A 580 16.86 -3.28 9.18
CA LEU A 580 18.24 -2.81 8.94
C LEU A 580 19.30 -3.94 8.82
N TRP A 581 18.92 -5.12 8.32
CA TRP A 581 19.79 -6.27 8.09
C TRP A 581 19.68 -6.81 6.65
N ALA A 582 19.35 -5.96 5.70
CA ALA A 582 19.29 -6.34 4.30
C ALA A 582 20.65 -6.89 3.80
N PRO A 583 20.65 -7.91 2.93
CA PRO A 583 21.90 -8.49 2.41
C PRO A 583 22.68 -7.54 1.50
N SER A 584 22.01 -6.56 0.90
CA SER A 584 22.59 -5.53 0.01
C SER A 584 21.72 -4.27 0.00
N VAL A 585 22.12 -3.25 -0.77
CA VAL A 585 21.35 -2.02 -1.00
C VAL A 585 20.02 -2.30 -1.74
N PHE A 586 19.91 -3.44 -2.42
CA PHE A 586 18.68 -3.89 -3.09
C PHE A 586 17.63 -4.45 -2.12
N ASN A 587 17.76 -4.23 -0.81
CA ASN A 587 16.89 -4.74 0.23
C ASN A 587 16.94 -6.27 0.38
N PHE A 588 15.89 -6.86 0.93
CA PHE A 588 15.73 -8.31 1.11
C PHE A 588 15.31 -9.02 -0.17
N TYR A 589 14.59 -8.33 -1.04
CA TYR A 589 14.01 -8.81 -2.28
C TYR A 589 13.78 -7.66 -3.27
N LEU A 590 13.83 -8.00 -4.56
CA LEU A 590 13.60 -7.04 -5.63
C LEU A 590 12.09 -6.77 -5.82
N PRO A 591 11.67 -5.53 -6.09
CA PRO A 591 10.27 -5.17 -6.28
C PRO A 591 9.60 -5.80 -7.50
N ASP A 592 10.41 -6.27 -8.46
CA ASP A 592 9.98 -6.88 -9.71
C ASP A 592 10.28 -8.40 -9.75
N HIS A 593 10.58 -9.03 -8.61
CA HIS A 593 10.84 -10.46 -8.55
C HIS A 593 9.64 -11.28 -9.03
N GLN A 594 9.87 -12.15 -10.00
CA GLN A 594 8.91 -13.08 -10.58
C GLN A 594 9.32 -14.52 -10.28
N PRO A 595 8.67 -15.20 -9.33
CA PRO A 595 8.94 -16.61 -9.08
C PRO A 595 8.62 -17.44 -10.32
N ALA A 596 9.37 -18.55 -10.52
CA ALA A 596 9.12 -19.45 -11.63
C ALA A 596 7.75 -20.12 -11.52
N GLY A 597 7.09 -20.36 -12.66
CA GLY A 597 5.76 -20.97 -12.76
C GLY A 597 4.68 -19.95 -13.13
N GLU A 598 3.46 -20.20 -12.69
CA GLU A 598 2.25 -19.48 -13.11
C GLU A 598 2.33 -17.95 -12.95
N LEU A 599 2.91 -17.45 -11.85
CA LEU A 599 3.05 -16.01 -11.64
C LEU A 599 3.88 -15.36 -12.76
N ARG A 600 5.02 -15.98 -13.12
CA ARG A 600 5.87 -15.49 -14.23
C ARG A 600 5.16 -15.60 -15.58
N GLU A 601 4.44 -16.69 -15.82
CA GLU A 601 3.70 -16.89 -17.07
C GLU A 601 2.59 -15.85 -17.25
N ARG A 602 2.02 -15.36 -16.15
CA ARG A 602 1.02 -14.29 -16.11
C ARG A 602 1.64 -12.88 -16.01
N GLY A 603 2.97 -12.77 -15.97
CA GLY A 603 3.67 -11.47 -15.82
C GLY A 603 3.54 -10.84 -14.43
N LEU A 604 3.06 -11.58 -13.42
CA LEU A 604 2.87 -11.09 -12.07
C LEU A 604 4.16 -11.15 -11.25
N VAL A 605 4.33 -10.16 -10.37
CA VAL A 605 5.44 -10.13 -9.40
C VAL A 605 4.96 -10.59 -8.02
N SER A 606 5.90 -11.15 -7.26
CA SER A 606 5.72 -11.44 -5.83
C SER A 606 7.07 -11.27 -5.13
N PRO A 607 7.40 -10.02 -4.74
CA PRO A 607 8.71 -9.66 -4.19
C PRO A 607 9.15 -10.53 -3.02
N GLU A 608 8.26 -10.76 -2.06
CA GLU A 608 8.54 -11.45 -0.81
C GLU A 608 8.88 -12.94 -1.01
N LEU A 609 8.49 -13.54 -2.14
CA LEU A 609 8.84 -14.93 -2.45
C LEU A 609 10.32 -15.11 -2.79
N GLU A 610 11.09 -14.05 -3.06
CA GLU A 610 12.53 -14.14 -3.28
C GLU A 610 13.27 -14.64 -2.04
N ILE A 611 12.77 -14.33 -0.85
CA ILE A 611 13.35 -14.81 0.42
C ILE A 611 12.76 -16.12 0.93
N ALA A 612 11.74 -16.67 0.27
CA ALA A 612 11.04 -17.89 0.66
C ALA A 612 11.78 -19.16 0.19
N SER A 613 13.00 -19.37 0.66
CA SER A 613 13.74 -20.62 0.41
C SER A 613 13.20 -21.78 1.27
N ALA A 614 13.40 -23.02 0.83
CA ALA A 614 12.87 -24.21 1.52
C ALA A 614 13.34 -24.32 2.98
N ASP A 615 14.60 -23.97 3.27
CA ASP A 615 15.14 -23.95 4.63
C ASP A 615 14.49 -22.87 5.50
N ARG A 616 14.19 -21.68 4.95
CA ARG A 616 13.51 -20.59 5.67
C ARG A 616 12.05 -20.90 5.92
N LEU A 617 11.37 -21.56 4.98
CA LEU A 617 9.99 -21.99 5.20
C LEU A 617 9.91 -22.98 6.35
N ILE A 618 10.78 -24.04 6.37
CA ILE A 618 10.82 -25.02 7.44
C ILE A 618 11.25 -24.40 8.79
N ASN A 619 12.28 -23.54 8.79
CA ASN A 619 12.74 -22.90 10.01
C ASN A 619 11.73 -21.90 10.55
N GLY A 620 11.02 -21.16 9.67
CA GLY A 620 9.95 -20.25 10.01
C GLY A 620 8.77 -20.96 10.67
N ASP A 621 8.30 -22.06 10.05
CA ASP A 621 7.24 -22.91 10.60
C ASP A 621 7.61 -23.45 12.00
N ASN A 622 8.75 -24.10 12.12
CA ASN A 622 9.24 -24.57 13.42
C ASN A 622 9.38 -23.46 14.48
N PHE A 623 9.72 -22.24 14.06
CA PHE A 623 9.82 -21.10 14.96
C PHE A 623 8.44 -20.61 15.38
N LEU A 624 7.48 -20.48 14.46
CA LEU A 624 6.10 -20.08 14.76
C LEU A 624 5.42 -21.09 15.67
N GLN A 625 5.55 -22.40 15.39
CA GLN A 625 5.05 -23.45 16.28
C GLN A 625 5.60 -23.29 17.70
N ARG A 626 6.90 -23.08 17.87
CA ARG A 626 7.50 -22.87 19.18
C ARG A 626 6.97 -21.61 19.87
N VAL A 627 6.76 -20.51 19.13
CA VAL A 627 6.18 -19.27 19.70
C VAL A 627 4.76 -19.51 20.20
N ILE A 628 3.98 -20.31 19.50
CA ILE A 628 2.61 -20.68 19.90
C ILE A 628 2.64 -21.57 21.15
N ASP A 629 3.48 -22.62 21.15
CA ASP A 629 3.52 -23.63 22.23
C ASP A 629 4.18 -23.11 23.51
N ARG A 630 5.19 -22.25 23.39
CA ARG A 630 6.09 -21.92 24.52
C ARG A 630 6.41 -20.44 24.65
N GLY A 631 5.95 -19.62 23.74
CA GLY A 631 6.30 -18.22 23.64
C GLY A 631 7.63 -17.97 22.88
N MET A 632 7.91 -16.70 22.65
CA MET A 632 9.16 -16.26 22.02
C MET A 632 10.30 -16.31 23.04
N ASP A 633 10.99 -17.44 23.03
CA ASP A 633 12.14 -17.75 23.89
C ASP A 633 13.43 -17.76 23.09
N PRO A 634 14.41 -16.91 23.39
CA PRO A 634 15.78 -17.05 22.93
C PRO A 634 16.55 -18.09 23.80
N PHE A 635 16.25 -19.37 23.72
CA PHE A 635 16.91 -20.58 24.23
C PHE A 635 17.67 -20.53 25.57
N THR A 636 17.93 -19.38 26.13
CA THR A 636 18.78 -19.17 27.34
C THR A 636 18.22 -18.15 28.33
N MET A 637 16.99 -17.64 28.10
CA MET A 637 16.41 -16.61 28.96
C MET A 637 15.70 -17.19 30.19
N PRO A 638 15.69 -16.42 31.29
CA PRO A 638 14.81 -16.72 32.42
C PRO A 638 13.35 -16.78 31.93
N ALA A 639 12.56 -17.70 32.47
CA ALA A 639 11.14 -17.86 32.14
C ALA A 639 10.34 -16.53 32.28
N ALA A 640 10.79 -15.63 33.15
CA ALA A 640 10.22 -14.31 33.34
C ALA A 640 10.30 -13.38 32.09
N ASP A 641 11.27 -13.64 31.22
CA ASP A 641 11.55 -12.80 30.03
C ASP A 641 10.85 -13.32 28.76
N VAL A 642 10.32 -14.55 28.80
CA VAL A 642 9.64 -15.16 27.64
C VAL A 642 8.36 -14.42 27.33
N LEU A 643 8.20 -13.98 26.07
CA LEU A 643 6.96 -13.39 25.58
C LEU A 643 5.96 -14.50 25.23
N VAL A 644 4.86 -14.56 25.96
CA VAL A 644 3.81 -15.58 25.79
C VAL A 644 2.55 -14.93 25.26
N CYS A 645 1.95 -15.55 24.24
CA CYS A 645 0.64 -15.18 23.72
C CYS A 645 -0.48 -15.46 24.74
N ASP A 646 -1.44 -14.56 24.83
CA ASP A 646 -2.63 -14.73 25.67
C ASP A 646 -3.72 -15.46 24.89
N PHE A 647 -3.86 -16.75 25.11
CA PHE A 647 -4.88 -17.59 24.47
C PHE A 647 -6.16 -17.76 25.32
N SER A 648 -6.37 -16.94 26.36
CA SER A 648 -7.54 -17.08 27.26
C SER A 648 -8.88 -16.99 26.53
N THR A 649 -9.02 -16.05 25.59
CA THR A 649 -10.25 -15.88 24.78
C THR A 649 -10.51 -17.07 23.87
N PRO A 650 -9.59 -17.52 22.99
CA PRO A 650 -9.84 -18.70 22.17
C PRO A 650 -9.98 -19.99 23.00
N GLN A 651 -9.32 -20.14 24.15
CA GLN A 651 -9.51 -21.30 25.02
C GLN A 651 -10.94 -21.39 25.56
N ALA A 652 -11.59 -20.26 25.85
CA ALA A 652 -12.97 -20.24 26.28
C ALA A 652 -13.95 -20.77 25.19
N LEU A 653 -13.56 -20.69 23.90
CA LEU A 653 -14.34 -21.20 22.76
C LEU A 653 -14.02 -22.66 22.40
N SER A 654 -13.04 -23.29 23.06
CA SER A 654 -12.51 -24.61 22.69
C SER A 654 -13.49 -25.78 22.78
N SER A 655 -14.65 -25.60 23.44
CA SER A 655 -15.72 -26.60 23.49
C SER A 655 -16.50 -26.73 22.16
N ASP A 656 -16.48 -25.66 21.33
CA ASP A 656 -17.05 -25.61 20.00
C ASP A 656 -15.94 -25.32 18.99
N ALA A 657 -15.53 -26.34 18.25
CA ALA A 657 -14.42 -26.23 17.30
C ALA A 657 -14.74 -25.27 16.12
N ALA A 658 -16.00 -25.17 15.72
CA ALA A 658 -16.41 -24.25 14.66
C ALA A 658 -16.33 -22.81 15.15
N ALA A 659 -16.89 -22.49 16.31
CA ALA A 659 -16.84 -21.16 16.91
C ALA A 659 -15.38 -20.71 17.22
N LEU A 660 -14.52 -21.62 17.64
CA LEU A 660 -13.09 -21.35 17.82
C LEU A 660 -12.42 -20.97 16.50
N VAL A 661 -12.66 -21.74 15.44
CA VAL A 661 -12.05 -21.49 14.13
C VAL A 661 -12.60 -20.20 13.50
N ASP A 662 -13.90 -19.92 13.62
CA ASP A 662 -14.52 -18.69 13.12
C ASP A 662 -13.97 -17.43 13.84
N TYR A 663 -13.75 -17.51 15.15
CA TYR A 663 -13.10 -16.44 15.92
C TYR A 663 -11.67 -16.17 15.42
N LEU A 664 -10.91 -17.26 15.20
CA LEU A 664 -9.52 -17.14 14.73
C LEU A 664 -9.46 -16.68 13.27
N ASP A 665 -10.37 -17.08 12.43
CA ASP A 665 -10.53 -16.62 11.07
C ASP A 665 -10.73 -15.09 11.04
N SER A 666 -11.73 -14.59 11.75
CA SER A 666 -11.98 -13.14 11.86
C SER A 666 -10.76 -12.37 12.39
N LEU A 667 -9.98 -12.92 13.33
CA LEU A 667 -8.84 -12.25 13.96
C LEU A 667 -7.56 -12.30 13.11
N LEU A 668 -7.29 -13.40 12.41
CA LEU A 668 -6.00 -13.67 11.76
C LEU A 668 -6.05 -13.57 10.25
N THR A 669 -7.19 -13.94 9.65
CA THR A 669 -7.39 -14.05 8.21
C THR A 669 -8.57 -13.21 7.69
N TRP A 670 -9.06 -12.28 8.53
CA TRP A 670 -10.14 -11.32 8.21
C TRP A 670 -11.34 -11.97 7.51
N GLY A 671 -11.74 -13.19 7.92
CA GLY A 671 -12.88 -13.92 7.36
C GLY A 671 -12.60 -14.61 6.01
N GLU A 672 -11.38 -14.59 5.51
CA GLU A 672 -11.00 -15.14 4.19
C GLU A 672 -10.46 -16.58 4.26
N LEU A 673 -10.63 -17.29 5.39
CA LEU A 673 -10.18 -18.67 5.49
C LEU A 673 -10.96 -19.55 4.51
N SER A 674 -10.24 -20.20 3.59
CA SER A 674 -10.90 -21.02 2.57
C SER A 674 -11.75 -22.14 3.20
N PRO A 675 -12.91 -22.50 2.62
CA PRO A 675 -13.77 -23.55 3.17
C PRO A 675 -13.04 -24.87 3.40
N SER A 676 -12.07 -25.22 2.56
CA SER A 676 -11.25 -26.42 2.71
C SER A 676 -10.30 -26.32 3.89
N THR A 677 -9.62 -25.20 4.07
CA THR A 677 -8.73 -24.95 5.22
C THR A 677 -9.55 -24.91 6.52
N ARG A 678 -10.67 -24.17 6.55
CA ARG A 678 -11.57 -24.11 7.69
C ARG A 678 -12.02 -25.50 8.13
N GLN A 679 -12.47 -26.35 7.22
CA GLN A 679 -12.89 -27.70 7.53
C GLN A 679 -11.76 -28.59 8.06
N ALA A 680 -10.55 -28.47 7.47
CA ALA A 680 -9.38 -29.21 7.92
C ALA A 680 -8.98 -28.83 9.34
N VAL A 681 -8.98 -27.54 9.66
CA VAL A 681 -8.68 -27.02 11.00
C VAL A 681 -9.70 -27.52 12.03
N ILE A 682 -11.01 -27.45 11.70
CA ILE A 682 -12.07 -27.95 12.60
C ILE A 682 -11.85 -29.45 12.92
N ILE A 683 -11.57 -30.29 11.93
CA ILE A 683 -11.30 -31.71 12.15
C ILE A 683 -10.09 -31.92 13.04
N ALA A 684 -8.98 -31.19 12.81
CA ALA A 684 -7.78 -31.29 13.60
C ALA A 684 -8.01 -30.88 15.07
N VAL A 685 -8.75 -29.80 15.29
CA VAL A 685 -9.14 -29.28 16.61
C VAL A 685 -10.00 -30.31 17.37
N GLN A 686 -10.97 -30.93 16.70
CA GLN A 686 -11.83 -31.95 17.33
C GLN A 686 -11.06 -33.19 17.78
N ALA A 687 -9.93 -33.50 17.16
CA ALA A 687 -9.07 -34.60 17.53
C ALA A 687 -8.21 -34.34 18.80
N GLN A 688 -8.11 -33.07 19.27
CA GLN A 688 -7.31 -32.70 20.42
C GLN A 688 -8.05 -32.93 21.77
N ALA A 689 -7.27 -33.35 22.75
CA ALA A 689 -7.82 -33.73 24.06
C ALA A 689 -8.06 -32.57 25.01
N THR A 690 -7.29 -31.50 24.95
CA THR A 690 -7.35 -30.38 25.89
C THR A 690 -7.69 -29.07 25.19
N ALA A 691 -8.25 -28.09 25.93
CA ALA A 691 -8.53 -26.76 25.40
C ALA A 691 -7.28 -26.07 24.83
N GLU A 692 -6.15 -26.23 25.52
CA GLU A 692 -4.86 -25.70 25.16
C GLU A 692 -4.38 -26.27 23.81
N LEU A 693 -4.29 -27.59 23.68
CA LEU A 693 -3.91 -28.25 22.44
C LEU A 693 -4.86 -27.90 21.25
N LYS A 694 -6.14 -27.72 21.52
CA LYS A 694 -7.11 -27.29 20.50
C LYS A 694 -6.78 -25.91 19.94
N VAL A 695 -6.48 -24.95 20.82
CA VAL A 695 -6.13 -23.59 20.43
C VAL A 695 -4.78 -23.57 19.71
N GLU A 696 -3.75 -24.21 20.26
CA GLU A 696 -2.42 -24.30 19.66
C GLU A 696 -2.50 -24.91 18.25
N THR A 697 -3.23 -26.03 18.09
CA THR A 697 -3.45 -26.67 16.80
C THR A 697 -4.17 -25.74 15.81
N ALA A 698 -5.23 -25.06 16.25
CA ALA A 698 -5.98 -24.15 15.38
C ALA A 698 -5.12 -22.97 14.92
N VAL A 699 -4.46 -22.29 15.85
CA VAL A 699 -3.60 -21.13 15.53
C VAL A 699 -2.47 -21.55 14.60
N HIS A 700 -1.77 -22.65 14.89
CA HIS A 700 -0.67 -23.14 14.08
C HIS A 700 -1.11 -23.45 12.63
N LEU A 701 -2.18 -24.21 12.44
CA LEU A 701 -2.67 -24.56 11.10
C LEU A 701 -3.16 -23.33 10.31
N ILE A 702 -3.75 -22.34 10.99
CA ILE A 702 -4.19 -21.10 10.33
C ILE A 702 -2.99 -20.27 9.92
N VAL A 703 -1.99 -20.04 10.77
CA VAL A 703 -0.84 -19.16 10.45
C VAL A 703 0.10 -19.75 9.39
N GLU A 704 0.04 -21.06 9.18
CA GLU A 704 0.77 -21.74 8.08
C GLU A 704 -0.06 -21.83 6.79
N SER A 705 -1.35 -21.51 6.85
CA SER A 705 -2.20 -21.56 5.65
C SER A 705 -1.86 -20.43 4.66
N PRO A 706 -2.08 -20.64 3.37
CA PRO A 706 -2.00 -19.57 2.37
C PRO A 706 -2.92 -18.38 2.70
N ASP A 707 -4.04 -18.62 3.37
CA ASP A 707 -5.03 -17.60 3.71
C ASP A 707 -4.52 -16.59 4.76
N PHE A 708 -3.58 -16.99 5.62
CA PHE A 708 -2.86 -16.10 6.53
C PHE A 708 -1.62 -15.47 5.88
N VAL A 709 -0.94 -16.23 5.03
CA VAL A 709 0.33 -15.83 4.40
C VAL A 709 0.12 -14.77 3.32
N VAL A 710 -1.01 -14.81 2.61
CA VAL A 710 -1.35 -13.89 1.52
C VAL A 710 -2.43 -12.92 1.98
N LEU A 711 -2.10 -11.63 1.99
CA LEU A 711 -3.09 -10.57 2.14
C LEU A 711 -3.83 -10.41 0.80
N LYS A 712 -5.15 -10.52 0.84
CA LYS A 712 -6.02 -10.41 -0.36
C LYS A 712 -6.89 -9.17 -0.26
#